data_dee417a3a1396d364dc7d5c1de9e9ec2
#
_entry.id   dee417a3a1396d364dc7d5c1de9e9ec2
#
_cell.length_a   1.000
_cell.length_b   1.000
_cell.length_c   1.000
_cell.angle_alpha   90.00
_cell.angle_beta   90.00
_cell.angle_gamma   90.00
#
_symmetry.space_group_name_H-M   'P 1'
#
loop_
_entity.id
_entity.type
_entity.pdbx_description
1 polymer ?
#
loop_
_entity_poly.entity_id
_entity_poly.type
_entity_poly.pdbx_seq_one_letter_code
_entity_poly.pdbx_strand_id
1 'polypeptide(L)'
;MVKVWWLKLMIKIKINGKDLEVKPKTSIIEVADQVGIDIPRFCYHKKLSVAANCRMCLVEVKNFAKPLPACATQVMEGMEIFTKSKFTKDTQKSVMEFLLINHPLDCPICDQGGECDLQDTAVAYGASKTRYTEEKRVVFDKNIGPLISTDLTRCIQCTRCVRFLKEVGGMAELGLVGRGEHAEISAYVDKSVESELSGNIIDLCPVGALTSKPFRYSARSWELVRRNTVSCHDSLGSNIEVHVKDNIIKRVIPKENESINECWISDRDRFSYQGLYHKDRINNPLKKVKNQWKEIDWEEAYELIKNKINTINTKKPNQLGILCSPQTTIEEGFLLKKISKQLNTTHIDHRLLEKSFSKNNNWLGCKIEEIESHDSILVVGSNLKNDQPLLAHRFRRFAMKNNSFSIITSYDDFNSTPCLGKIIGNPSTYLNYLLEILKEVQSVTKYKINSESIKNALKQIKVSKETKKISESLTRDKSKNAIFIGHQVLAQIEGDNIKIIAMHIAKAIGATFGVIPGYANSVGLSELNLSLDEVNTDEVINQKKESFIMINFDPYFDYHSPKKITKALKSAKFNIAISPFVSDSLKEFDIVLPMTPPTETSGTYMNMEKRLQSFAAVTPPHGKSRPGWKILRVLANFLELEDFSYDSSDEIKVEAIEEINKNYSHNIKDFENSKKNKIPQGLELISPIRAIDSDMIVRRASALHQNENIDQAFAYINPKTMLKENLIDDQKIKVSSEEAEITIKIKSDEKVSLNSILIFGKQLSTASLGMNHKLKIKRSS
;
A
#
# COMPACT_ATOMS: atom_id res chain seq x y z
N MET A 1 23.77 11.85 -35.39
CA MET A 1 22.63 11.90 -36.36
C MET A 1 21.24 11.70 -35.74
N VAL A 2 21.08 11.11 -34.56
CA VAL A 2 19.76 10.89 -33.91
C VAL A 2 19.14 12.20 -33.37
N LYS A 3 19.95 13.16 -32.89
CA LYS A 3 19.46 14.45 -32.36
C LYS A 3 18.81 15.38 -33.41
N VAL A 4 19.12 15.20 -34.69
CA VAL A 4 18.60 16.06 -35.79
C VAL A 4 17.23 15.61 -36.30
N TRP A 5 16.85 14.33 -36.09
CA TRP A 5 15.53 13.79 -36.50
C TRP A 5 14.38 14.21 -35.57
N TRP A 6 14.65 14.45 -34.29
CA TRP A 6 13.64 14.88 -33.32
C TRP A 6 13.23 16.35 -33.48
N LEU A 7 14.12 17.19 -34.00
CA LEU A 7 13.83 18.61 -34.30
C LEU A 7 12.88 18.80 -35.50
N LYS A 8 12.72 17.79 -36.36
CA LYS A 8 11.77 17.83 -37.50
C LYS A 8 10.33 17.46 -37.16
N LEU A 9 10.03 17.12 -35.90
CA LEU A 9 8.71 16.69 -35.42
C LEU A 9 7.98 17.72 -34.54
N MET A 10 8.57 18.89 -34.30
CA MET A 10 7.91 19.95 -33.53
C MET A 10 7.07 20.81 -34.49
N ILE A 11 5.84 21.13 -34.07
CA ILE A 11 4.92 22.02 -34.78
C ILE A 11 4.90 23.38 -34.11
N LYS A 12 4.70 24.44 -34.91
CA LYS A 12 4.61 25.82 -34.43
C LYS A 12 3.17 26.25 -34.31
N ILE A 13 2.84 26.76 -33.12
CA ILE A 13 1.49 27.30 -32.83
C ILE A 13 1.61 28.62 -32.09
N LYS A 14 0.50 29.35 -31.98
CA LYS A 14 0.40 30.54 -31.14
C LYS A 14 -0.71 30.40 -30.11
N ILE A 15 -0.41 30.73 -28.84
CA ILE A 15 -1.44 30.86 -27.81
C ILE A 15 -1.39 32.31 -27.26
N ASN A 16 -2.47 33.04 -27.42
CA ASN A 16 -2.58 34.45 -27.04
C ASN A 16 -1.44 35.32 -27.60
N GLY A 17 -1.02 35.06 -28.84
CA GLY A 17 0.05 35.78 -29.51
C GLY A 17 1.49 35.31 -29.20
N LYS A 18 1.67 34.38 -28.27
CA LYS A 18 2.96 33.77 -27.92
C LYS A 18 3.26 32.60 -28.86
N ASP A 19 4.39 32.65 -29.55
CA ASP A 19 4.86 31.57 -30.40
C ASP A 19 5.39 30.40 -29.52
N LEU A 20 4.98 29.17 -29.86
CA LEU A 20 5.34 27.96 -29.14
C LEU A 20 5.71 26.83 -30.10
N GLU A 21 6.74 26.08 -29.78
CA GLU A 21 7.09 24.84 -30.46
C GLU A 21 6.68 23.65 -29.59
N VAL A 22 5.83 22.77 -30.10
CA VAL A 22 5.18 21.71 -29.36
C VAL A 22 5.20 20.39 -30.11
N LYS A 23 5.08 19.29 -29.38
CA LYS A 23 4.99 17.96 -29.99
C LYS A 23 3.64 17.82 -30.71
N PRO A 24 3.59 17.18 -31.89
CA PRO A 24 2.33 16.85 -32.55
C PRO A 24 1.50 15.90 -31.67
N LYS A 25 0.18 15.91 -31.89
CA LYS A 25 -0.80 15.13 -31.12
C LYS A 25 -0.96 15.51 -29.63
N THR A 26 -0.33 16.58 -29.15
CA THR A 26 -0.60 17.16 -27.83
C THR A 26 -1.92 17.94 -27.88
N SER A 27 -2.72 17.91 -26.83
CA SER A 27 -3.96 18.69 -26.77
C SER A 27 -3.68 20.17 -26.44
N ILE A 28 -4.58 21.07 -26.83
CA ILE A 28 -4.46 22.50 -26.53
C ILE A 28 -4.30 22.74 -25.02
N ILE A 29 -5.05 21.99 -24.21
CA ILE A 29 -5.03 22.16 -22.76
C ILE A 29 -3.69 21.74 -22.15
N GLU A 30 -3.10 20.65 -22.65
CA GLU A 30 -1.77 20.20 -22.19
C GLU A 30 -0.68 21.21 -22.52
N VAL A 31 -0.74 21.80 -23.72
CA VAL A 31 0.21 22.86 -24.10
C VAL A 31 0.01 24.10 -23.23
N ALA A 32 -1.23 24.51 -23.00
CA ALA A 32 -1.56 25.65 -22.13
C ALA A 32 -1.02 25.45 -20.72
N ASP A 33 -1.21 24.25 -20.14
CA ASP A 33 -0.70 23.89 -18.80
C ASP A 33 0.85 23.97 -18.73
N GLN A 34 1.55 23.46 -19.75
CA GLN A 34 3.03 23.50 -19.85
C GLN A 34 3.59 24.93 -19.84
N VAL A 35 2.84 25.88 -20.35
CA VAL A 35 3.29 27.29 -20.44
C VAL A 35 2.62 28.20 -19.39
N GLY A 36 1.90 27.61 -18.42
CA GLY A 36 1.26 28.34 -17.33
C GLY A 36 0.04 29.16 -17.73
N ILE A 37 -0.66 28.78 -18.81
CA ILE A 37 -1.90 29.41 -19.23
C ILE A 37 -3.07 28.57 -18.70
N ASP A 38 -3.81 29.12 -17.76
CA ASP A 38 -4.99 28.45 -17.22
C ASP A 38 -6.15 28.50 -18.21
N ILE A 39 -6.77 27.32 -18.47
CA ILE A 39 -8.02 27.12 -19.19
C ILE A 39 -9.00 26.42 -18.26
N PRO A 40 -10.15 27.02 -17.93
CA PRO A 40 -11.10 26.46 -16.98
C PRO A 40 -11.63 25.10 -17.45
N ARG A 41 -11.78 24.14 -16.51
CA ARG A 41 -12.15 22.76 -16.82
C ARG A 41 -12.80 22.05 -15.63
N PHE A 42 -13.68 21.06 -15.90
CA PHE A 42 -14.24 20.18 -14.88
C PHE A 42 -14.06 18.71 -15.21
N CYS A 43 -14.39 18.25 -16.42
CA CYS A 43 -14.32 16.84 -16.77
C CYS A 43 -12.89 16.36 -17.05
N TYR A 44 -12.00 17.22 -17.53
CA TYR A 44 -10.62 16.87 -17.83
C TYR A 44 -9.78 16.70 -16.56
N HIS A 45 -8.99 15.66 -16.54
CA HIS A 45 -7.95 15.41 -15.53
C HIS A 45 -6.75 14.77 -16.20
N LYS A 46 -5.52 15.23 -15.88
CA LYS A 46 -4.26 14.82 -16.54
C LYS A 46 -3.99 13.30 -16.53
N LYS A 47 -4.56 12.58 -15.59
CA LYS A 47 -4.37 11.14 -15.38
C LYS A 47 -5.57 10.28 -15.81
N LEU A 48 -6.61 10.86 -16.40
CA LEU A 48 -7.81 10.15 -16.85
C LEU A 48 -8.06 10.37 -18.33
N SER A 49 -8.75 9.44 -18.97
CA SER A 49 -9.19 9.60 -20.36
C SER A 49 -10.03 10.86 -20.57
N VAL A 50 -10.00 11.41 -21.76
CA VAL A 50 -10.70 12.66 -22.10
C VAL A 50 -12.19 12.38 -22.33
N ALA A 51 -13.07 12.96 -21.51
CA ALA A 51 -14.52 12.85 -21.67
C ALA A 51 -15.13 13.95 -22.57
N ALA A 52 -14.57 15.14 -22.56
CA ALA A 52 -15.00 16.33 -23.32
C ALA A 52 -16.49 16.70 -23.13
N ASN A 53 -17.12 16.38 -21.99
CA ASN A 53 -18.56 16.54 -21.77
C ASN A 53 -18.96 17.85 -21.07
N CYS A 54 -18.12 18.43 -20.20
CA CYS A 54 -18.45 19.65 -19.47
C CYS A 54 -18.39 20.93 -20.32
N ARG A 55 -17.63 20.94 -21.40
CA ARG A 55 -17.46 22.05 -22.34
C ARG A 55 -16.89 23.36 -21.74
N MET A 56 -16.44 23.34 -20.48
CA MET A 56 -15.91 24.55 -19.84
C MET A 56 -14.61 25.05 -20.49
N CYS A 57 -13.81 24.14 -21.08
CA CYS A 57 -12.54 24.43 -21.72
C CYS A 57 -12.64 24.91 -23.18
N LEU A 58 -13.77 25.45 -23.60
CA LEU A 58 -13.95 26.00 -24.95
C LEU A 58 -13.05 27.23 -25.14
N VAL A 59 -12.31 27.25 -26.27
CA VAL A 59 -11.41 28.34 -26.69
C VAL A 59 -11.67 28.69 -28.13
N GLU A 60 -11.36 29.96 -28.51
CA GLU A 60 -11.38 30.40 -29.87
C GLU A 60 -10.10 29.95 -30.61
N VAL A 61 -10.28 29.46 -31.83
CA VAL A 61 -9.18 29.11 -32.72
C VAL A 61 -9.40 29.86 -34.04
N LYS A 62 -8.41 30.57 -34.52
CA LYS A 62 -8.46 31.34 -35.79
C LYS A 62 -8.92 30.45 -36.93
N ASN A 63 -9.77 30.97 -37.75
CA ASN A 63 -10.37 30.31 -38.95
C ASN A 63 -11.36 29.17 -38.61
N PHE A 64 -11.75 28.99 -37.35
CA PHE A 64 -12.82 28.08 -36.94
C PHE A 64 -14.06 28.90 -36.53
N ALA A 65 -15.22 28.58 -37.14
CA ALA A 65 -16.49 29.29 -36.89
C ALA A 65 -17.06 29.02 -35.49
N LYS A 66 -16.66 27.90 -34.84
CA LYS A 66 -17.16 27.46 -33.52
C LYS A 66 -15.98 27.33 -32.55
N PRO A 67 -16.19 27.61 -31.25
CA PRO A 67 -15.17 27.38 -30.24
C PRO A 67 -14.87 25.90 -30.11
N LEU A 68 -13.62 25.54 -29.89
CA LEU A 68 -13.15 24.16 -29.77
C LEU A 68 -12.86 23.77 -28.30
N PRO A 69 -13.14 22.53 -27.88
CA PRO A 69 -12.81 22.05 -26.55
C PRO A 69 -11.31 21.79 -26.44
N ALA A 70 -10.59 22.60 -25.66
CA ALA A 70 -9.13 22.52 -25.53
C ALA A 70 -8.64 21.15 -25.04
N CYS A 71 -9.41 20.44 -24.23
CA CYS A 71 -9.04 19.11 -23.71
C CYS A 71 -9.11 17.99 -24.77
N ALA A 72 -9.88 18.15 -25.84
CA ALA A 72 -10.09 17.13 -26.86
C ALA A 72 -9.54 17.52 -28.25
N THR A 73 -9.07 18.76 -28.41
CA THR A 73 -8.51 19.27 -29.66
C THR A 73 -7.00 19.17 -29.66
N GLN A 74 -6.46 18.39 -30.58
CA GLN A 74 -5.01 18.30 -30.79
C GLN A 74 -4.51 19.51 -31.56
N VAL A 75 -3.31 19.97 -31.21
CA VAL A 75 -2.66 21.10 -31.90
C VAL A 75 -2.21 20.72 -33.31
N MET A 76 -2.30 21.67 -34.24
CA MET A 76 -1.88 21.54 -35.65
C MET A 76 -0.94 22.66 -36.01
N GLU A 77 -0.10 22.46 -37.04
CA GLU A 77 0.85 23.46 -37.54
C GLU A 77 0.14 24.78 -37.90
N GLY A 78 0.69 25.89 -37.42
CA GLY A 78 0.16 27.23 -37.67
C GLY A 78 -1.12 27.61 -36.90
N MET A 79 -1.56 26.77 -35.95
CA MET A 79 -2.76 27.05 -35.18
C MET A 79 -2.61 28.28 -34.28
N GLU A 80 -3.52 29.24 -34.37
CA GLU A 80 -3.61 30.39 -33.47
C GLU A 80 -4.80 30.25 -32.51
N ILE A 81 -4.52 30.25 -31.20
CA ILE A 81 -5.48 29.95 -30.14
C ILE A 81 -5.63 31.17 -29.22
N PHE A 82 -6.87 31.53 -28.90
CA PHE A 82 -7.19 32.66 -28.04
C PHE A 82 -7.99 32.17 -26.84
N THR A 83 -7.36 32.19 -25.66
CA THR A 83 -8.00 31.72 -24.39
C THR A 83 -8.69 32.86 -23.64
N LYS A 84 -8.48 34.14 -24.03
CA LYS A 84 -9.01 35.32 -23.34
C LYS A 84 -9.75 36.30 -24.28
N SER A 85 -10.07 35.88 -25.51
CA SER A 85 -10.88 36.72 -26.41
C SER A 85 -12.29 36.95 -25.89
N LYS A 86 -12.97 37.94 -26.38
CA LYS A 86 -14.38 38.21 -26.04
C LYS A 86 -15.25 36.99 -26.36
N PHE A 87 -15.04 36.37 -27.52
CA PHE A 87 -15.78 35.18 -27.93
C PHE A 87 -15.56 34.00 -26.99
N THR A 88 -14.31 33.74 -26.58
CA THR A 88 -14.00 32.71 -25.57
C THR A 88 -14.69 32.99 -24.25
N LYS A 89 -14.58 34.21 -23.71
CA LYS A 89 -15.19 34.61 -22.44
C LYS A 89 -16.72 34.48 -22.45
N ASP A 90 -17.37 34.96 -23.50
CA ASP A 90 -18.84 34.88 -23.65
C ASP A 90 -19.31 33.41 -23.72
N THR A 91 -18.52 32.57 -24.40
CA THR A 91 -18.80 31.12 -24.49
C THR A 91 -18.64 30.44 -23.14
N GLN A 92 -17.54 30.68 -22.41
CA GLN A 92 -17.29 30.11 -21.09
C GLN A 92 -18.33 30.56 -20.07
N LYS A 93 -18.74 31.84 -20.14
CA LYS A 93 -19.83 32.37 -19.31
C LYS A 93 -21.16 31.66 -19.54
N SER A 94 -21.50 31.38 -20.79
CA SER A 94 -22.71 30.64 -21.14
C SER A 94 -22.68 29.20 -20.69
N VAL A 95 -21.50 28.52 -20.77
CA VAL A 95 -21.32 27.16 -20.25
C VAL A 95 -21.43 27.14 -18.74
N MET A 96 -20.87 28.11 -18.04
CA MET A 96 -21.00 28.24 -16.58
C MET A 96 -22.43 28.41 -16.16
N GLU A 97 -23.20 29.30 -16.83
CA GLU A 97 -24.63 29.49 -16.56
C GLU A 97 -25.39 28.16 -16.72
N PHE A 98 -25.10 27.40 -17.78
CA PHE A 98 -25.71 26.09 -18.02
C PHE A 98 -25.39 25.07 -16.91
N LEU A 99 -24.15 25.00 -16.42
CA LEU A 99 -23.74 24.13 -15.33
C LEU A 99 -24.43 24.49 -14.00
N LEU A 100 -24.76 25.77 -13.79
CA LEU A 100 -25.40 26.26 -12.57
C LEU A 100 -26.93 26.12 -12.57
N ILE A 101 -27.58 25.84 -13.71
CA ILE A 101 -29.05 25.76 -13.83
C ILE A 101 -29.62 24.86 -12.72
N ASN A 102 -29.15 23.61 -12.61
CA ASN A 102 -29.62 22.65 -11.62
C ASN A 102 -28.77 22.55 -10.36
N HIS A 103 -27.70 23.32 -10.27
CA HIS A 103 -26.83 23.27 -9.07
C HIS A 103 -27.51 23.93 -7.86
N PRO A 104 -27.63 23.25 -6.69
CA PRO A 104 -28.33 23.79 -5.54
C PRO A 104 -27.52 24.91 -4.86
N LEU A 105 -28.20 25.77 -4.10
CA LEU A 105 -27.59 26.86 -3.33
C LEU A 105 -27.05 26.37 -1.96
N ASP A 106 -26.33 25.26 -1.96
CA ASP A 106 -25.90 24.53 -0.77
C ASP A 106 -24.51 24.95 -0.24
N CYS A 107 -23.83 25.94 -0.83
CA CYS A 107 -22.48 26.30 -0.44
C CYS A 107 -22.27 26.47 1.09
N PRO A 108 -23.22 27.07 1.85
CA PRO A 108 -23.09 27.19 3.30
C PRO A 108 -23.07 25.86 4.06
N ILE A 109 -23.71 24.82 3.56
CA ILE A 109 -23.78 23.49 4.17
C ILE A 109 -22.96 22.44 3.42
N CYS A 110 -22.34 22.78 2.29
CA CYS A 110 -21.53 21.88 1.48
C CYS A 110 -20.10 21.81 2.01
N ASP A 111 -19.58 20.60 2.28
CA ASP A 111 -18.20 20.40 2.76
C ASP A 111 -17.15 20.86 1.76
N GLN A 112 -17.47 20.92 0.46
CA GLN A 112 -16.58 21.44 -0.58
C GLN A 112 -16.48 22.97 -0.57
N GLY A 113 -17.33 23.68 0.17
CA GLY A 113 -17.34 25.15 0.24
C GLY A 113 -15.98 25.72 0.69
N GLY A 114 -15.37 26.60 -0.14
CA GLY A 114 -14.04 27.17 0.08
C GLY A 114 -12.87 26.42 -0.57
N GLU A 115 -13.14 25.27 -1.20
CA GLU A 115 -12.18 24.49 -2.01
C GLU A 115 -12.88 23.83 -3.22
N CYS A 116 -13.89 24.47 -3.78
CA CYS A 116 -14.76 23.93 -4.82
C CYS A 116 -14.40 24.50 -6.19
N ASP A 117 -13.95 23.64 -7.13
CA ASP A 117 -13.62 24.05 -8.49
C ASP A 117 -14.76 24.79 -9.18
N LEU A 118 -16.03 24.35 -8.94
CA LEU A 118 -17.19 24.99 -9.54
C LEU A 118 -17.41 26.39 -8.96
N GLN A 119 -17.24 26.57 -7.65
CA GLN A 119 -17.40 27.88 -6.98
C GLN A 119 -16.36 28.87 -7.49
N ASP A 120 -15.08 28.47 -7.51
CA ASP A 120 -13.97 29.32 -7.95
C ASP A 120 -14.09 29.69 -9.43
N THR A 121 -14.44 28.70 -10.27
CA THR A 121 -14.68 28.93 -11.70
C THR A 121 -15.92 29.81 -11.96
N ALA A 122 -16.98 29.66 -11.16
CA ALA A 122 -18.17 30.49 -11.28
C ALA A 122 -17.90 31.97 -10.94
N VAL A 123 -17.06 32.21 -9.94
CA VAL A 123 -16.61 33.59 -9.57
C VAL A 123 -15.74 34.19 -10.66
N ALA A 124 -14.81 33.40 -11.24
CA ALA A 124 -13.86 33.89 -12.24
C ALA A 124 -14.45 34.09 -13.65
N TYR A 125 -15.38 33.21 -14.08
CA TYR A 125 -15.89 33.13 -15.45
C TYR A 125 -17.40 33.24 -15.58
N GLY A 126 -18.14 33.20 -14.48
CA GLY A 126 -19.61 33.23 -14.49
C GLY A 126 -20.25 34.59 -14.62
N ALA A 127 -21.58 34.65 -14.47
CA ALA A 127 -22.37 35.86 -14.39
C ALA A 127 -22.81 36.14 -12.94
N SER A 128 -23.06 37.40 -12.64
CA SER A 128 -23.59 37.82 -11.31
C SER A 128 -25.09 37.55 -11.11
N LYS A 129 -25.83 37.25 -12.19
CA LYS A 129 -27.25 37.00 -12.17
C LYS A 129 -27.61 35.77 -13.01
N THR A 130 -28.61 35.01 -12.55
CA THR A 130 -29.21 33.93 -13.33
C THR A 130 -30.42 34.43 -14.12
N ARG A 131 -30.64 33.83 -15.30
CA ARG A 131 -31.87 34.02 -16.10
C ARG A 131 -32.87 32.87 -15.94
N TYR A 132 -32.43 31.82 -15.20
CA TYR A 132 -33.22 30.62 -14.98
C TYR A 132 -34.22 30.83 -13.85
N THR A 133 -35.52 30.58 -14.14
CA THR A 133 -36.64 30.80 -13.22
C THR A 133 -37.41 29.53 -12.90
N GLU A 134 -37.07 28.41 -13.52
CA GLU A 134 -37.68 27.11 -13.28
C GLU A 134 -37.15 26.43 -12.02
N GLU A 135 -37.88 25.42 -11.53
CA GLU A 135 -37.44 24.63 -10.38
C GLU A 135 -36.17 23.83 -10.70
N LYS A 136 -35.25 23.75 -9.74
CA LYS A 136 -34.05 22.97 -9.90
C LYS A 136 -34.33 21.49 -9.68
N ARG A 137 -33.64 20.65 -10.47
CA ARG A 137 -33.73 19.21 -10.35
C ARG A 137 -33.22 18.75 -8.98
N VAL A 138 -33.88 17.77 -8.38
CA VAL A 138 -33.45 17.05 -7.17
C VAL A 138 -33.09 15.61 -7.55
N VAL A 139 -31.95 15.13 -7.05
CA VAL A 139 -31.50 13.74 -7.19
C VAL A 139 -31.31 13.15 -5.81
N PHE A 140 -31.94 12.00 -5.57
CA PHE A 140 -31.79 11.31 -4.28
C PHE A 140 -30.39 10.76 -4.07
N ASP A 141 -29.92 10.88 -2.85
CA ASP A 141 -28.61 10.36 -2.44
C ASP A 141 -28.62 8.82 -2.43
N LYS A 142 -27.47 8.25 -2.75
CA LYS A 142 -27.27 6.79 -2.79
C LYS A 142 -26.18 6.41 -1.80
N ASN A 143 -26.40 5.34 -1.07
CA ASN A 143 -25.36 4.81 -0.20
C ASN A 143 -24.33 4.01 -1.03
N ILE A 144 -23.13 4.54 -1.18
CA ILE A 144 -22.04 3.89 -1.93
C ILE A 144 -20.94 3.33 -1.01
N GLY A 145 -21.22 3.20 0.28
CA GLY A 145 -20.30 2.62 1.26
C GLY A 145 -20.03 3.52 2.47
N PRO A 146 -19.18 3.09 3.39
CA PRO A 146 -18.93 3.80 4.65
C PRO A 146 -18.00 5.01 4.53
N LEU A 147 -17.20 5.11 3.47
CA LEU A 147 -16.13 6.10 3.32
C LEU A 147 -16.58 7.38 2.62
N ILE A 148 -17.53 7.27 1.70
CA ILE A 148 -17.91 8.35 0.79
C ILE A 148 -19.37 8.72 0.99
N SER A 149 -19.62 10.00 1.20
CA SER A 149 -20.95 10.58 1.24
C SER A 149 -21.34 11.11 -0.13
N THR A 150 -22.61 10.92 -0.51
CA THR A 150 -23.17 11.42 -1.75
C THR A 150 -24.17 12.55 -1.48
N ASP A 151 -24.12 13.59 -2.29
CA ASP A 151 -25.10 14.66 -2.41
C ASP A 151 -25.30 14.90 -3.91
N LEU A 152 -26.03 13.98 -4.57
CA LEU A 152 -26.05 13.85 -6.02
C LEU A 152 -26.75 14.99 -6.76
N THR A 153 -27.58 15.77 -6.09
CA THR A 153 -28.14 17.01 -6.62
C THR A 153 -27.04 18.01 -7.00
N ARG A 154 -25.87 17.99 -6.32
CA ARG A 154 -24.73 18.85 -6.61
C ARG A 154 -23.90 18.36 -7.80
N CYS A 155 -24.16 17.16 -8.31
CA CYS A 155 -23.36 16.52 -9.36
C CYS A 155 -23.51 17.25 -10.71
N ILE A 156 -22.38 17.61 -11.34
CA ILE A 156 -22.31 18.22 -12.68
C ILE A 156 -22.00 17.20 -13.79
N GLN A 157 -22.17 15.92 -13.55
CA GLN A 157 -21.97 14.79 -14.46
C GLN A 157 -20.63 14.81 -15.23
N CYS A 158 -19.56 15.27 -14.58
CA CYS A 158 -18.24 15.33 -15.17
C CYS A 158 -17.61 13.95 -15.43
N THR A 159 -18.12 12.89 -14.86
CA THR A 159 -17.68 11.48 -14.95
C THR A 159 -16.24 11.19 -14.48
N ARG A 160 -15.57 12.10 -13.77
CA ARG A 160 -14.22 11.82 -13.23
C ARG A 160 -14.23 10.59 -12.33
N CYS A 161 -15.21 10.45 -11.42
CA CYS A 161 -15.33 9.30 -10.50
C CYS A 161 -15.53 7.97 -11.24
N VAL A 162 -16.38 7.94 -12.26
CA VAL A 162 -16.62 6.74 -13.09
C VAL A 162 -15.35 6.29 -13.82
N ARG A 163 -14.68 7.23 -14.48
CA ARG A 163 -13.42 6.95 -15.21
C ARG A 163 -12.29 6.53 -14.26
N PHE A 164 -12.19 7.18 -13.09
CA PHE A 164 -11.19 6.83 -12.09
C PHE A 164 -11.34 5.38 -11.62
N LEU A 165 -12.52 4.98 -11.18
CA LEU A 165 -12.75 3.61 -10.70
C LEU A 165 -12.48 2.57 -11.79
N LYS A 166 -12.83 2.86 -13.04
CA LYS A 166 -12.56 1.98 -14.18
C LYS A 166 -11.07 1.92 -14.56
N GLU A 167 -10.40 3.07 -14.66
CA GLU A 167 -9.05 3.18 -15.24
C GLU A 167 -7.94 3.02 -14.21
N VAL A 168 -8.12 3.60 -13.01
CA VAL A 168 -7.16 3.60 -11.90
C VAL A 168 -7.54 2.55 -10.87
N GLY A 169 -8.76 2.55 -10.37
CA GLY A 169 -9.27 1.54 -9.42
C GLY A 169 -9.34 0.14 -10.02
N GLY A 170 -9.51 0.04 -11.35
CA GLY A 170 -9.58 -1.24 -12.07
C GLY A 170 -10.90 -1.97 -11.92
N MET A 171 -11.92 -1.33 -11.35
CA MET A 171 -13.26 -1.87 -11.13
C MET A 171 -14.30 -0.83 -11.57
N ALA A 172 -15.21 -1.20 -12.47
CA ALA A 172 -16.27 -0.31 -12.94
C ALA A 172 -17.47 -0.33 -11.98
N GLU A 173 -17.28 0.19 -10.76
CA GLU A 173 -18.27 0.14 -9.68
C GLU A 173 -19.30 1.28 -9.77
N LEU A 174 -18.94 2.39 -10.38
CA LEU A 174 -19.87 3.50 -10.67
C LEU A 174 -20.09 3.64 -12.17
N GLY A 175 -21.31 4.04 -12.54
CA GLY A 175 -21.71 4.32 -13.92
C GLY A 175 -22.50 5.60 -14.03
N LEU A 176 -22.64 6.12 -15.26
CA LEU A 176 -23.59 7.16 -15.61
C LEU A 176 -24.84 6.49 -16.18
N VAL A 177 -25.97 6.60 -15.48
CA VAL A 177 -27.26 6.02 -15.84
C VAL A 177 -28.18 7.13 -16.37
N GLY A 178 -29.04 6.81 -17.33
CA GLY A 178 -29.89 7.80 -17.95
C GLY A 178 -29.18 8.69 -18.98
N ARG A 179 -29.88 9.73 -19.46
CA ARG A 179 -29.34 10.69 -20.44
C ARG A 179 -29.95 12.08 -20.23
N GLY A 180 -29.26 13.10 -20.75
CA GLY A 180 -29.66 14.49 -20.64
C GLY A 180 -29.83 14.92 -19.17
N GLU A 181 -30.94 15.57 -18.85
CA GLU A 181 -31.23 16.03 -17.48
C GLU A 181 -31.47 14.90 -16.49
N HIS A 182 -31.84 13.71 -16.96
CA HIS A 182 -32.05 12.51 -16.13
C HIS A 182 -30.78 11.68 -15.92
N ALA A 183 -29.67 12.16 -16.42
CA ALA A 183 -28.38 11.46 -16.20
C ALA A 183 -27.91 11.58 -14.73
N GLU A 184 -27.58 10.45 -14.10
CA GLU A 184 -27.11 10.41 -12.73
C GLU A 184 -25.97 9.40 -12.54
N ILE A 185 -25.10 9.66 -11.56
CA ILE A 185 -24.07 8.71 -11.15
C ILE A 185 -24.70 7.69 -10.20
N SER A 186 -24.51 6.41 -10.49
CA SER A 186 -25.05 5.33 -9.67
C SER A 186 -24.05 4.20 -9.53
N ALA A 187 -24.12 3.50 -8.39
CA ALA A 187 -23.40 2.24 -8.21
C ALA A 187 -24.05 1.13 -9.05
N TYR A 188 -23.25 0.17 -9.48
CA TYR A 188 -23.74 -0.98 -10.19
C TYR A 188 -24.44 -1.93 -9.20
N VAL A 189 -25.73 -2.17 -9.39
CA VAL A 189 -26.53 -3.14 -8.57
C VAL A 189 -26.57 -2.81 -7.07
N ASP A 190 -26.72 -1.54 -6.68
CA ASP A 190 -26.81 -1.08 -5.27
C ASP A 190 -25.71 -1.61 -4.32
N LYS A 191 -24.54 -1.91 -4.89
CA LYS A 191 -23.36 -2.34 -4.11
C LYS A 191 -22.54 -1.14 -3.65
N SER A 192 -21.85 -1.31 -2.51
CA SER A 192 -20.84 -0.38 -2.08
C SER A 192 -19.63 -0.40 -3.03
N VAL A 193 -18.90 0.72 -3.09
CA VAL A 193 -17.60 0.80 -3.78
C VAL A 193 -16.56 0.09 -2.93
N GLU A 194 -15.90 -0.93 -3.48
CA GLU A 194 -14.97 -1.83 -2.78
C GLU A 194 -13.50 -1.64 -3.18
N SER A 195 -13.22 -0.70 -4.10
CA SER A 195 -11.85 -0.41 -4.51
C SER A 195 -11.04 0.18 -3.35
N GLU A 196 -9.84 -0.32 -3.10
CA GLU A 196 -8.90 0.19 -2.08
C GLU A 196 -8.38 1.60 -2.39
N LEU A 197 -8.76 2.14 -3.54
CA LEU A 197 -8.43 3.50 -3.98
C LEU A 197 -9.68 4.39 -4.04
N SER A 198 -10.82 3.93 -3.52
CA SER A 198 -12.13 4.58 -3.70
C SER A 198 -12.14 6.02 -3.21
N GLY A 199 -11.48 6.34 -2.12
CA GLY A 199 -11.43 7.68 -1.53
C GLY A 199 -10.88 8.77 -2.45
N ASN A 200 -10.12 8.42 -3.49
CA ASN A 200 -9.62 9.42 -4.44
C ASN A 200 -10.73 10.08 -5.28
N ILE A 201 -11.92 9.47 -5.38
CA ILE A 201 -13.03 10.14 -6.07
C ILE A 201 -13.56 11.36 -5.29
N ILE A 202 -13.24 11.47 -4.00
CA ILE A 202 -13.53 12.66 -3.19
C ILE A 202 -12.75 13.85 -3.74
N ASP A 203 -11.42 13.69 -3.89
CA ASP A 203 -10.54 14.77 -4.38
C ASP A 203 -10.76 15.05 -5.86
N LEU A 204 -11.14 14.04 -6.63
CA LEU A 204 -11.43 14.18 -8.06
C LEU A 204 -12.75 14.89 -8.34
N CYS A 205 -13.70 14.85 -7.40
CA CYS A 205 -14.98 15.47 -7.60
C CYS A 205 -14.85 17.00 -7.56
N PRO A 206 -15.12 17.72 -8.67
CA PRO A 206 -14.93 19.17 -8.73
C PRO A 206 -15.98 19.94 -7.95
N VAL A 207 -16.92 19.23 -7.32
CA VAL A 207 -18.04 19.79 -6.55
C VAL A 207 -18.30 18.94 -5.31
N GLY A 208 -19.11 19.41 -4.39
CA GLY A 208 -19.46 18.69 -3.15
C GLY A 208 -20.49 17.54 -3.35
N ALA A 209 -20.49 16.88 -4.50
CA ALA A 209 -21.35 15.74 -4.75
C ALA A 209 -20.82 14.43 -4.14
N LEU A 210 -19.52 14.28 -4.01
CA LEU A 210 -18.83 13.18 -3.33
C LEU A 210 -17.90 13.78 -2.29
N THR A 211 -18.13 13.45 -1.02
CA THR A 211 -17.36 13.99 0.11
C THR A 211 -16.98 12.89 1.08
N SER A 212 -16.01 13.14 1.95
CA SER A 212 -15.57 12.18 2.95
C SER A 212 -16.62 12.04 4.07
N LYS A 213 -17.21 10.84 4.26
CA LYS A 213 -18.12 10.59 5.38
C LYS A 213 -17.47 10.88 6.75
N PRO A 214 -16.25 10.39 7.03
CA PRO A 214 -15.61 10.65 8.33
C PRO A 214 -15.26 12.11 8.60
N PHE A 215 -15.06 12.90 7.55
CA PHE A 215 -14.72 14.33 7.67
C PHE A 215 -15.97 15.23 7.63
N ARG A 216 -17.13 14.72 7.19
CA ARG A 216 -18.33 15.53 6.94
C ARG A 216 -18.71 16.43 8.12
N TYR A 217 -18.87 17.72 7.84
CA TYR A 217 -19.22 18.79 8.80
C TYR A 217 -18.23 19.04 9.95
N SER A 218 -16.99 18.51 9.84
CA SER A 218 -16.03 18.61 10.95
C SER A 218 -15.19 19.90 10.96
N ALA A 219 -14.91 20.47 9.79
CA ALA A 219 -14.16 21.72 9.65
C ALA A 219 -14.29 22.31 8.25
N ARG A 220 -13.99 23.61 8.12
CA ARG A 220 -13.82 24.28 6.83
C ARG A 220 -12.36 24.25 6.39
N SER A 221 -12.11 24.33 5.08
CA SER A 221 -10.77 24.22 4.48
C SER A 221 -9.80 25.29 5.03
N TRP A 222 -10.27 26.49 5.32
CA TRP A 222 -9.47 27.60 5.86
C TRP A 222 -9.17 27.49 7.35
N GLU A 223 -9.83 26.59 8.09
CA GLU A 223 -9.56 26.31 9.49
C GLU A 223 -8.44 25.26 9.68
N LEU A 224 -7.98 24.64 8.59
CA LEU A 224 -7.09 23.50 8.61
C LEU A 224 -5.63 23.90 8.40
N VAL A 225 -4.77 23.50 9.30
CA VAL A 225 -3.32 23.57 9.12
C VAL A 225 -2.87 22.36 8.31
N ARG A 226 -2.11 22.59 7.23
CA ARG A 226 -1.63 21.55 6.31
C ARG A 226 -0.19 21.17 6.62
N ARG A 227 0.10 19.90 6.74
CA ARG A 227 1.44 19.39 7.01
C ARG A 227 1.74 18.18 6.12
N ASN A 228 2.90 18.20 5.48
CA ASN A 228 3.33 17.09 4.63
C ASN A 228 4.00 16.00 5.46
N THR A 229 3.76 14.75 5.11
CA THR A 229 4.42 13.59 5.70
C THR A 229 4.45 12.42 4.71
N VAL A 230 4.94 11.27 5.16
CA VAL A 230 5.04 10.03 4.37
C VAL A 230 4.17 8.96 5.02
N SER A 231 3.48 8.16 4.22
CA SER A 231 2.69 7.03 4.70
C SER A 231 3.59 5.99 5.38
N CYS A 232 3.09 5.44 6.48
CA CYS A 232 3.75 4.38 7.25
C CYS A 232 3.17 2.98 6.97
N HIS A 233 2.20 2.84 6.06
CA HIS A 233 1.41 1.62 5.94
C HIS A 233 1.97 0.60 4.97
N ASP A 234 2.63 1.04 3.90
CA ASP A 234 3.28 0.16 2.93
C ASP A 234 4.64 0.69 2.46
N SER A 235 5.33 -0.11 1.68
CA SER A 235 6.69 0.20 1.24
C SER A 235 6.79 1.16 0.05
N LEU A 236 5.68 1.60 -0.52
CA LEU A 236 5.70 2.58 -1.63
C LEU A 236 6.25 3.92 -1.16
N GLY A 237 5.92 4.33 0.08
CA GLY A 237 6.30 5.62 0.62
C GLY A 237 5.47 6.76 0.06
N SER A 238 4.15 6.58 -0.01
CA SER A 238 3.21 7.60 -0.51
C SER A 238 3.38 8.92 0.21
N ASN A 239 3.51 10.01 -0.55
CA ASN A 239 3.51 11.37 0.00
C ASN A 239 2.07 11.80 0.29
N ILE A 240 1.85 12.25 1.50
CA ILE A 240 0.53 12.65 1.99
C ILE A 240 0.56 14.04 2.63
N GLU A 241 -0.56 14.74 2.53
CA GLU A 241 -0.80 15.99 3.22
C GLU A 241 -1.86 15.75 4.30
N VAL A 242 -1.50 16.04 5.54
CA VAL A 242 -2.35 15.86 6.73
C VAL A 242 -2.92 17.19 7.14
N HIS A 243 -4.24 17.26 7.28
CA HIS A 243 -4.98 18.45 7.69
C HIS A 243 -5.37 18.35 9.15
N VAL A 244 -4.90 19.33 9.91
CA VAL A 244 -5.01 19.38 11.39
C VAL A 244 -5.82 20.60 11.83
N LYS A 245 -6.71 20.42 12.81
CA LYS A 245 -7.39 21.48 13.55
C LYS A 245 -7.30 21.15 15.04
N ASP A 246 -6.87 22.10 15.86
CA ASP A 246 -6.75 21.96 17.32
C ASP A 246 -5.89 20.73 17.73
N ASN A 247 -4.77 20.53 17.04
CA ASN A 247 -3.87 19.37 17.19
C ASN A 247 -4.53 17.99 16.92
N ILE A 248 -5.71 17.96 16.30
CA ILE A 248 -6.41 16.75 15.90
C ILE A 248 -6.39 16.63 14.38
N ILE A 249 -5.96 15.48 13.87
CA ILE A 249 -6.01 15.17 12.44
C ILE A 249 -7.47 15.03 12.02
N LYS A 250 -7.90 15.82 11.05
CA LYS A 250 -9.27 15.83 10.52
C LYS A 250 -9.41 15.05 9.22
N ARG A 251 -8.41 15.13 8.35
CA ARG A 251 -8.37 14.36 7.10
C ARG A 251 -6.95 14.23 6.58
N VAL A 252 -6.76 13.26 5.68
CA VAL A 252 -5.52 13.03 4.92
C VAL A 252 -5.87 13.05 3.44
N ILE A 253 -5.07 13.78 2.66
CA ILE A 253 -5.20 13.87 1.20
C ILE A 253 -3.86 13.54 0.52
N PRO A 254 -3.86 13.20 -0.78
CA PRO A 254 -2.61 12.94 -1.50
C PRO A 254 -1.77 14.23 -1.62
N LYS A 255 -0.46 14.09 -1.43
CA LYS A 255 0.52 15.07 -1.88
C LYS A 255 1.10 14.59 -3.20
N GLU A 256 0.99 15.40 -4.25
CA GLU A 256 1.46 15.03 -5.59
C GLU A 256 2.96 14.75 -5.58
N ASN A 257 3.33 13.54 -6.05
CA ASN A 257 4.70 13.13 -6.34
C ASN A 257 4.69 12.16 -7.51
N GLU A 258 4.99 12.64 -8.72
CA GLU A 258 4.90 11.86 -9.97
C GLU A 258 5.78 10.61 -9.95
N SER A 259 6.91 10.62 -9.26
CA SER A 259 7.84 9.49 -9.22
C SER A 259 7.39 8.38 -8.26
N ILE A 260 6.52 8.65 -7.28
CA ILE A 260 6.08 7.70 -6.25
C ILE A 260 4.60 7.38 -6.41
N ASN A 261 3.74 8.21 -5.83
CA ASN A 261 2.30 8.00 -5.74
C ASN A 261 1.47 8.80 -6.75
N GLU A 262 2.12 9.53 -7.67
CA GLU A 262 1.45 10.49 -8.57
C GLU A 262 0.59 11.49 -7.77
N CYS A 263 -0.72 11.47 -7.98
CA CYS A 263 -1.68 12.28 -7.23
C CYS A 263 -2.71 11.41 -6.45
N TRP A 264 -2.36 10.17 -6.13
CA TRP A 264 -3.25 9.19 -5.52
C TRP A 264 -2.76 8.72 -4.16
N ILE A 265 -3.68 8.31 -3.29
CA ILE A 265 -3.40 7.56 -2.06
C ILE A 265 -4.39 6.41 -1.89
N SER A 266 -4.02 5.40 -1.11
CA SER A 266 -4.93 4.31 -0.77
C SER A 266 -5.98 4.76 0.26
N ASP A 267 -7.09 4.04 0.34
CA ASP A 267 -8.11 4.28 1.37
C ASP A 267 -7.54 4.03 2.77
N ARG A 268 -6.60 3.09 2.87
CA ARG A 268 -5.82 2.85 4.07
C ARG A 268 -5.06 4.11 4.51
N ASP A 269 -4.32 4.74 3.60
CA ASP A 269 -3.59 5.98 3.90
C ASP A 269 -4.52 7.13 4.27
N ARG A 270 -5.67 7.20 3.60
CA ARG A 270 -6.63 8.30 3.75
C ARG A 270 -7.37 8.27 5.08
N PHE A 271 -7.75 7.09 5.57
CA PHE A 271 -8.69 6.96 6.68
C PHE A 271 -8.10 6.35 7.94
N SER A 272 -6.87 5.83 7.89
CA SER A 272 -6.19 5.22 9.04
C SER A 272 -6.02 6.15 10.24
N TYR A 273 -5.98 7.47 10.03
CA TYR A 273 -5.80 8.47 11.11
C TYR A 273 -6.83 8.34 12.23
N GLN A 274 -8.02 7.79 11.96
CA GLN A 274 -9.02 7.56 13.01
C GLN A 274 -8.53 6.59 14.08
N GLY A 275 -7.70 5.61 13.70
CA GLY A 275 -7.11 4.66 14.63
C GLY A 275 -6.19 5.31 15.68
N LEU A 276 -5.65 6.50 15.40
CA LEU A 276 -4.81 7.25 16.34
C LEU A 276 -5.55 7.68 17.59
N TYR A 277 -6.86 7.84 17.51
CA TYR A 277 -7.73 8.30 18.59
C TYR A 277 -8.56 7.18 19.22
N HIS A 278 -8.19 5.91 18.95
CA HIS A 278 -8.88 4.78 19.53
C HIS A 278 -8.66 4.70 21.05
N LYS A 279 -9.65 4.16 21.78
CA LYS A 279 -9.63 4.01 23.24
C LYS A 279 -8.45 3.21 23.80
N ASP A 280 -7.84 2.35 22.98
CA ASP A 280 -6.66 1.55 23.36
C ASP A 280 -5.37 2.39 23.41
N ARG A 281 -5.42 3.68 23.03
CA ARG A 281 -4.26 4.56 23.04
C ARG A 281 -3.70 4.75 24.45
N ILE A 282 -2.38 4.59 24.60
CA ILE A 282 -1.69 4.68 25.90
C ILE A 282 -1.13 6.07 26.08
N ASN A 283 -1.38 6.65 27.25
CA ASN A 283 -0.91 7.98 27.62
C ASN A 283 0.24 7.98 28.64
N ASN A 284 0.30 6.98 29.50
CA ASN A 284 1.30 6.84 30.55
C ASN A 284 1.99 5.48 30.45
N PRO A 285 3.24 5.33 30.95
CA PRO A 285 3.84 4.02 31.10
C PRO A 285 2.96 3.14 32.02
N LEU A 286 2.85 1.87 31.64
CA LEU A 286 2.02 0.88 32.33
C LEU A 286 2.87 -0.24 32.90
N LYS A 287 2.63 -0.60 34.16
CA LYS A 287 3.21 -1.76 34.83
C LYS A 287 2.12 -2.77 35.17
N LYS A 288 2.38 -4.03 34.98
CA LYS A 288 1.45 -5.08 35.31
C LYS A 288 1.58 -5.48 36.79
N VAL A 289 0.47 -5.36 37.52
CA VAL A 289 0.37 -5.76 38.93
C VAL A 289 -0.85 -6.66 39.10
N LYS A 290 -0.68 -7.88 39.54
CA LYS A 290 -1.77 -8.87 39.71
C LYS A 290 -2.72 -8.97 38.49
N ASN A 291 -2.15 -9.05 37.29
CA ASN A 291 -2.85 -9.10 36.01
C ASN A 291 -3.68 -7.85 35.63
N GLN A 292 -3.46 -6.72 36.31
CA GLN A 292 -4.07 -5.44 35.94
C GLN A 292 -2.97 -4.43 35.58
N TRP A 293 -3.26 -3.57 34.61
CA TRP A 293 -2.39 -2.47 34.25
C TRP A 293 -2.51 -1.34 35.26
N LYS A 294 -1.36 -0.87 35.79
CA LYS A 294 -1.26 0.28 36.65
C LYS A 294 -0.36 1.31 35.97
N GLU A 295 -0.81 2.55 35.93
CA GLU A 295 0.03 3.66 35.46
C GLU A 295 1.17 3.93 36.44
N ILE A 296 2.34 4.17 35.89
CA ILE A 296 3.57 4.56 36.61
C ILE A 296 4.20 5.76 35.88
N ASP A 297 5.17 6.39 36.48
CA ASP A 297 5.93 7.42 35.77
C ASP A 297 7.10 6.83 34.97
N TRP A 298 7.73 7.70 34.14
CA TRP A 298 8.80 7.28 33.25
C TRP A 298 10.06 6.84 34.00
N GLU A 299 10.41 7.48 35.10
CA GLU A 299 11.60 7.18 35.89
C GLU A 299 11.45 5.82 36.56
N GLU A 300 10.32 5.55 37.22
CA GLU A 300 10.00 4.22 37.76
C GLU A 300 10.08 3.14 36.68
N ALA A 301 9.54 3.42 35.49
CA ALA A 301 9.55 2.43 34.40
C ALA A 301 10.99 2.11 33.95
N TYR A 302 11.83 3.11 33.73
CA TYR A 302 13.24 2.90 33.30
C TYR A 302 14.08 2.22 34.38
N GLU A 303 13.92 2.59 35.65
CA GLU A 303 14.64 1.93 36.76
C GLU A 303 14.24 0.43 36.88
N LEU A 304 12.98 0.11 36.77
CA LEU A 304 12.52 -1.28 36.76
C LEU A 304 13.14 -2.08 35.61
N ILE A 305 13.17 -1.48 34.41
CA ILE A 305 13.76 -2.13 33.22
C ILE A 305 15.27 -2.32 33.42
N LYS A 306 16.00 -1.29 33.86
CA LYS A 306 17.45 -1.35 34.18
C LYS A 306 17.77 -2.51 35.12
N ASN A 307 17.09 -2.55 36.26
CA ASN A 307 17.32 -3.58 37.28
C ASN A 307 17.09 -5.00 36.76
N LYS A 308 16.07 -5.19 35.89
CA LYS A 308 15.76 -6.50 35.31
C LYS A 308 16.73 -6.89 34.19
N ILE A 309 16.99 -5.99 33.25
CA ILE A 309 17.89 -6.26 32.12
C ILE A 309 19.33 -6.53 32.60
N ASN A 310 19.86 -5.72 33.53
CA ASN A 310 21.21 -5.93 34.08
C ASN A 310 21.32 -7.28 34.81
N THR A 311 20.27 -7.71 35.53
CA THR A 311 20.26 -9.01 36.18
C THR A 311 20.26 -10.16 35.18
N ILE A 312 19.59 -10.02 34.05
CA ILE A 312 19.52 -11.03 32.98
C ILE A 312 20.88 -11.14 32.27
N ASN A 313 21.44 -10.00 31.82
CA ASN A 313 22.70 -9.96 31.06
C ASN A 313 23.90 -10.47 31.83
N THR A 314 24.00 -10.23 33.13
CA THR A 314 25.12 -10.70 33.93
C THR A 314 25.19 -12.22 34.05
N LYS A 315 24.07 -12.92 33.80
CA LYS A 315 24.01 -14.37 33.97
C LYS A 315 24.34 -15.15 32.69
N LYS A 316 23.88 -14.73 31.52
CA LYS A 316 24.13 -15.43 30.23
C LYS A 316 23.97 -14.47 29.06
N PRO A 317 24.91 -14.41 28.11
CA PRO A 317 24.74 -13.66 26.87
C PRO A 317 23.56 -14.20 26.05
N ASN A 318 22.99 -13.38 25.18
CA ASN A 318 21.90 -13.76 24.27
C ASN A 318 20.58 -14.23 24.92
N GLN A 319 20.32 -13.88 26.20
CA GLN A 319 19.03 -14.18 26.86
C GLN A 319 17.95 -13.12 26.58
N LEU A 320 18.33 -12.01 25.97
CA LEU A 320 17.42 -10.95 25.52
C LEU A 320 17.08 -11.17 24.05
N GLY A 321 15.77 -11.18 23.71
CA GLY A 321 15.27 -11.12 22.34
C GLY A 321 14.72 -9.72 22.03
N ILE A 322 15.11 -9.12 20.92
CA ILE A 322 14.61 -7.81 20.47
C ILE A 322 13.88 -7.98 19.17
N LEU A 323 12.59 -7.63 19.14
CA LEU A 323 11.77 -7.69 17.94
C LEU A 323 11.11 -6.32 17.67
N CYS A 324 11.17 -5.85 16.44
CA CYS A 324 10.53 -4.61 16.07
C CYS A 324 9.66 -4.75 14.81
N SER A 325 8.68 -3.86 14.69
CA SER A 325 7.88 -3.75 13.47
C SER A 325 8.76 -3.34 12.28
N PRO A 326 8.51 -3.85 11.07
CA PRO A 326 9.15 -3.33 9.86
C PRO A 326 8.67 -1.91 9.47
N GLN A 327 7.80 -1.28 10.28
CA GLN A 327 7.43 0.13 10.21
C GLN A 327 8.27 1.02 11.14
N THR A 328 9.18 0.45 11.92
CA THR A 328 10.13 1.18 12.77
C THR A 328 11.03 2.06 11.91
N THR A 329 11.30 3.31 12.34
CA THR A 329 12.12 4.24 11.57
C THR A 329 13.59 3.80 11.47
N ILE A 330 14.34 4.37 10.54
CA ILE A 330 15.78 4.10 10.41
C ILE A 330 16.52 4.46 11.71
N GLU A 331 16.18 5.59 12.31
CA GLU A 331 16.75 6.09 13.56
C GLU A 331 16.50 5.11 14.72
N GLU A 332 15.28 4.65 14.87
CA GLU A 332 14.90 3.67 15.89
C GLU A 332 15.61 2.33 15.66
N GLY A 333 15.62 1.85 14.40
CA GLY A 333 16.32 0.63 14.00
C GLY A 333 17.84 0.70 14.31
N PHE A 334 18.46 1.84 14.04
CA PHE A 334 19.87 2.08 14.35
C PHE A 334 20.14 2.03 15.85
N LEU A 335 19.33 2.72 16.67
CA LEU A 335 19.47 2.68 18.11
C LEU A 335 19.27 1.28 18.67
N LEU A 336 18.31 0.51 18.16
CA LEU A 336 18.11 -0.89 18.54
C LEU A 336 19.33 -1.75 18.23
N LYS A 337 19.94 -1.59 17.05
CA LYS A 337 21.16 -2.27 16.64
C LYS A 337 22.33 -1.91 17.57
N LYS A 338 22.47 -0.63 17.93
CA LYS A 338 23.51 -0.14 18.84
C LYS A 338 23.32 -0.69 20.27
N ILE A 339 22.08 -0.69 20.78
CA ILE A 339 21.72 -1.30 22.06
C ILE A 339 21.99 -2.80 22.06
N SER A 340 21.57 -3.53 21.02
CA SER A 340 21.77 -4.98 20.95
C SER A 340 23.25 -5.37 20.98
N LYS A 341 24.11 -4.62 20.26
CA LYS A 341 25.56 -4.83 20.25
C LYS A 341 26.18 -4.66 21.64
N GLN A 342 25.82 -3.59 22.35
CA GLN A 342 26.37 -3.31 23.68
C GLN A 342 25.80 -4.23 24.77
N LEU A 343 24.60 -4.75 24.59
CA LEU A 343 24.03 -5.76 25.47
C LEU A 343 24.43 -7.19 25.08
N ASN A 344 25.40 -7.37 24.17
CA ASN A 344 25.91 -8.66 23.70
C ASN A 344 24.79 -9.64 23.28
N THR A 345 23.74 -9.12 22.61
CA THR A 345 22.71 -9.95 22.01
C THR A 345 22.69 -9.82 20.49
N THR A 346 22.73 -10.95 19.80
CA THR A 346 22.56 -11.04 18.33
C THR A 346 21.12 -11.35 17.95
N HIS A 347 20.23 -11.56 18.93
CA HIS A 347 18.86 -11.97 18.73
C HIS A 347 17.95 -10.75 18.54
N ILE A 348 18.11 -10.08 17.39
CA ILE A 348 17.31 -8.92 16.95
C ILE A 348 16.82 -9.16 15.55
N ASP A 349 15.50 -8.92 15.30
CA ASP A 349 14.90 -9.04 13.98
C ASP A 349 13.66 -8.14 13.81
N HIS A 350 13.33 -7.83 12.55
CA HIS A 350 12.16 -7.06 12.11
C HIS A 350 11.28 -7.83 11.12
N ARG A 351 11.70 -9.03 10.67
CA ARG A 351 11.03 -9.83 9.64
C ARG A 351 9.97 -10.74 10.24
N LEU A 352 8.94 -10.14 10.86
CA LEU A 352 7.94 -10.83 11.70
C LEU A 352 7.09 -11.87 10.96
N LEU A 353 6.85 -11.68 9.66
CA LEU A 353 6.07 -12.59 8.81
C LEU A 353 6.92 -13.37 7.80
N GLU A 354 8.21 -13.09 7.70
CA GLU A 354 9.11 -13.69 6.74
C GLU A 354 9.83 -14.89 7.35
N LYS A 355 9.97 -15.96 6.57
CA LYS A 355 10.78 -17.15 6.90
C LYS A 355 12.10 -17.19 6.15
N SER A 356 12.24 -16.33 5.14
CA SER A 356 13.45 -16.19 4.36
C SER A 356 14.61 -15.66 5.21
N PHE A 357 15.78 -16.25 5.06
CA PHE A 357 17.04 -15.79 5.70
C PHE A 357 17.83 -14.84 4.81
N SER A 358 17.54 -14.85 3.49
CA SER A 358 18.32 -14.08 2.52
C SER A 358 18.14 -12.58 2.70
N LYS A 359 19.24 -11.88 3.00
CA LYS A 359 19.28 -10.41 3.14
C LYS A 359 19.52 -9.68 1.81
N ASN A 360 19.87 -10.42 0.73
CA ASN A 360 20.22 -9.82 -0.56
C ASN A 360 18.99 -9.39 -1.36
N ASN A 361 19.10 -8.24 -2.02
CA ASN A 361 18.09 -7.74 -2.97
C ASN A 361 16.66 -7.72 -2.41
N ASN A 362 16.47 -7.15 -1.22
CA ASN A 362 15.14 -7.00 -0.60
C ASN A 362 14.47 -5.67 -0.97
N TRP A 363 14.69 -5.16 -2.18
CA TRP A 363 14.12 -3.94 -2.72
C TRP A 363 13.58 -4.16 -4.13
N LEU A 364 12.86 -3.20 -4.69
CA LEU A 364 12.17 -3.32 -5.98
C LEU A 364 13.10 -3.57 -7.19
N GLY A 365 14.38 -3.28 -7.08
CA GLY A 365 15.36 -3.49 -8.16
C GLY A 365 15.35 -2.41 -9.25
N CYS A 366 14.37 -1.51 -9.25
CA CYS A 366 14.26 -0.37 -10.16
C CYS A 366 13.50 0.78 -9.47
N LYS A 367 13.43 1.94 -10.13
CA LYS A 367 12.55 3.02 -9.67
C LYS A 367 11.08 2.67 -9.95
N ILE A 368 10.18 3.18 -9.11
CA ILE A 368 8.73 2.97 -9.26
C ILE A 368 8.23 3.46 -10.61
N GLU A 369 8.71 4.61 -11.06
CA GLU A 369 8.35 5.19 -12.37
C GLU A 369 8.86 4.37 -13.56
N GLU A 370 9.91 3.55 -13.39
CA GLU A 370 10.50 2.74 -14.44
C GLU A 370 9.69 1.46 -14.74
N ILE A 371 8.79 1.05 -13.85
CA ILE A 371 7.95 -0.15 -14.01
C ILE A 371 7.26 -0.14 -15.38
N GLU A 372 6.70 1.01 -15.77
CA GLU A 372 5.96 1.14 -17.03
C GLU A 372 6.84 1.21 -18.28
N SER A 373 8.16 1.27 -18.11
CA SER A 373 9.14 1.29 -19.20
C SER A 373 9.62 -0.10 -19.62
N HIS A 374 9.19 -1.16 -18.90
CA HIS A 374 9.50 -2.54 -19.28
C HIS A 374 8.60 -3.02 -20.42
N ASP A 375 9.03 -4.09 -21.10
CA ASP A 375 8.26 -4.74 -22.16
C ASP A 375 7.52 -5.99 -21.65
N SER A 376 8.12 -6.70 -20.71
CA SER A 376 7.49 -7.86 -20.07
C SER A 376 7.76 -7.89 -18.58
N ILE A 377 6.73 -8.17 -17.78
CA ILE A 377 6.82 -8.27 -16.32
C ILE A 377 6.20 -9.57 -15.85
N LEU A 378 6.95 -10.26 -14.97
CA LEU A 378 6.44 -11.39 -14.20
C LEU A 378 6.40 -11.04 -12.72
N VAL A 379 5.23 -11.18 -12.08
CA VAL A 379 5.05 -11.06 -10.62
C VAL A 379 4.75 -12.43 -10.03
N VAL A 380 5.41 -12.79 -8.92
CA VAL A 380 5.23 -14.07 -8.26
C VAL A 380 4.90 -13.87 -6.78
N GLY A 381 3.79 -14.41 -6.32
CA GLY A 381 3.42 -14.48 -4.89
C GLY A 381 3.17 -13.11 -4.24
N SER A 382 2.35 -12.28 -4.84
CA SER A 382 1.84 -11.03 -4.25
C SER A 382 0.33 -10.93 -4.43
N ASN A 383 -0.36 -10.48 -3.40
CA ASN A 383 -1.75 -9.97 -3.47
C ASN A 383 -1.69 -8.46 -3.71
N LEU A 384 -1.38 -8.10 -4.95
CA LEU A 384 -1.04 -6.72 -5.33
C LEU A 384 -2.04 -5.68 -4.83
N LYS A 385 -3.33 -5.98 -4.95
CA LYS A 385 -4.42 -5.07 -4.59
C LYS A 385 -4.44 -4.77 -3.08
N ASN A 386 -4.20 -5.78 -2.25
CA ASN A 386 -4.19 -5.66 -0.79
C ASN A 386 -2.83 -5.22 -0.24
N ASP A 387 -1.75 -5.79 -0.77
CA ASP A 387 -0.40 -5.52 -0.27
C ASP A 387 0.05 -4.08 -0.59
N GLN A 388 -0.09 -3.69 -1.88
CA GLN A 388 0.46 -2.46 -2.45
C GLN A 388 -0.52 -1.82 -3.45
N PRO A 389 -1.63 -1.19 -3.02
CA PRO A 389 -2.70 -0.72 -3.91
C PRO A 389 -2.25 0.20 -5.04
N LEU A 390 -1.34 1.13 -4.76
CA LEU A 390 -0.84 2.08 -5.77
C LEU A 390 0.18 1.44 -6.72
N LEU A 391 0.98 0.48 -6.24
CA LEU A 391 1.85 -0.32 -7.11
C LEU A 391 1.01 -1.20 -8.04
N ALA A 392 -0.09 -1.78 -7.54
CA ALA A 392 -1.06 -2.51 -8.35
C ALA A 392 -1.62 -1.64 -9.49
N HIS A 393 -1.90 -0.36 -9.24
CA HIS A 393 -2.28 0.59 -10.28
C HIS A 393 -1.19 0.74 -11.36
N ARG A 394 0.10 0.86 -10.99
CA ARG A 394 1.21 0.94 -11.95
C ARG A 394 1.30 -0.33 -12.83
N PHE A 395 1.19 -1.52 -12.23
CA PHE A 395 1.18 -2.79 -12.98
C PHE A 395 -0.05 -2.91 -13.89
N ARG A 396 -1.22 -2.45 -13.45
CA ARG A 396 -2.43 -2.42 -14.30
C ARG A 396 -2.22 -1.52 -15.50
N ARG A 397 -1.70 -0.32 -15.31
CA ARG A 397 -1.43 0.63 -16.39
C ARG A 397 -0.39 0.09 -17.38
N PHE A 398 0.64 -0.60 -16.88
CA PHE A 398 1.60 -1.34 -17.70
C PHE A 398 0.90 -2.41 -18.55
N ALA A 399 0.09 -3.28 -17.93
CA ALA A 399 -0.63 -4.35 -18.61
C ALA A 399 -1.59 -3.85 -19.68
N MET A 400 -2.26 -2.73 -19.43
CA MET A 400 -3.18 -2.10 -20.40
C MET A 400 -2.46 -1.53 -21.62
N LYS A 401 -1.20 -1.13 -21.49
CA LYS A 401 -0.39 -0.62 -22.62
C LYS A 401 0.25 -1.72 -23.46
N ASN A 402 0.84 -2.72 -22.79
CA ASN A 402 1.81 -3.61 -23.44
C ASN A 402 1.34 -5.06 -23.54
N ASN A 403 0.29 -5.47 -22.84
CA ASN A 403 -0.23 -6.85 -22.78
C ASN A 403 0.82 -7.94 -22.44
N SER A 404 1.96 -7.59 -21.84
CA SER A 404 3.04 -8.51 -21.50
C SER A 404 3.20 -8.71 -19.99
N PHE A 405 2.10 -8.54 -19.25
CA PHE A 405 2.03 -8.79 -17.82
C PHE A 405 1.69 -10.24 -17.51
N SER A 406 2.49 -10.87 -16.65
CA SER A 406 2.25 -12.25 -16.19
C SER A 406 2.27 -12.31 -14.66
N ILE A 407 1.44 -13.17 -14.08
CA ILE A 407 1.34 -13.34 -12.63
C ILE A 407 1.21 -14.79 -12.22
N ILE A 408 1.94 -15.18 -11.15
CA ILE A 408 1.79 -16.44 -10.44
C ILE A 408 1.34 -16.11 -9.02
N THR A 409 0.14 -16.50 -8.65
CA THR A 409 -0.48 -16.15 -7.36
C THR A 409 -1.32 -17.31 -6.82
N SER A 410 -1.63 -17.29 -5.53
CA SER A 410 -2.54 -18.27 -4.91
C SER A 410 -3.99 -17.77 -4.83
N TYR A 411 -4.17 -16.48 -5.00
CA TYR A 411 -5.47 -15.81 -5.03
C TYR A 411 -5.48 -14.71 -6.08
N ASP A 412 -6.45 -14.74 -6.99
CA ASP A 412 -6.57 -13.77 -8.08
C ASP A 412 -7.31 -12.50 -7.64
N ASP A 413 -6.66 -11.67 -6.83
CA ASP A 413 -7.17 -10.34 -6.46
C ASP A 413 -7.01 -9.30 -7.58
N PHE A 414 -6.34 -9.68 -8.68
CA PHE A 414 -6.00 -8.82 -9.82
C PHE A 414 -6.73 -9.22 -11.11
N ASN A 415 -7.92 -9.82 -10.98
CA ASN A 415 -8.65 -10.47 -12.06
C ASN A 415 -9.12 -9.54 -13.20
N SER A 416 -9.33 -8.25 -12.93
CA SER A 416 -9.75 -7.25 -13.94
C SER A 416 -8.60 -6.74 -14.81
N THR A 417 -7.35 -7.15 -14.53
CA THR A 417 -6.17 -6.70 -15.28
C THR A 417 -5.83 -7.71 -16.38
N PRO A 418 -5.60 -7.26 -17.63
CA PRO A 418 -5.14 -8.13 -18.70
C PRO A 418 -3.83 -8.82 -18.33
N CYS A 419 -3.79 -10.15 -18.47
CA CYS A 419 -2.58 -10.94 -18.22
C CYS A 419 -2.26 -11.80 -19.42
N LEU A 420 -1.00 -11.78 -19.86
CA LEU A 420 -0.52 -12.69 -20.90
C LEU A 420 -0.46 -14.13 -20.38
N GLY A 421 0.10 -14.32 -19.18
CA GLY A 421 0.15 -15.59 -18.46
C GLY A 421 -0.35 -15.42 -17.03
N LYS A 422 -1.36 -16.19 -16.64
CA LYS A 422 -1.91 -16.19 -15.27
C LYS A 422 -1.91 -17.61 -14.74
N ILE A 423 -1.21 -17.83 -13.64
CA ILE A 423 -1.18 -19.11 -12.93
C ILE A 423 -1.72 -18.91 -11.53
N ILE A 424 -2.85 -19.56 -11.22
CA ILE A 424 -3.41 -19.58 -9.87
C ILE A 424 -3.04 -20.91 -9.24
N GLY A 425 -1.97 -20.92 -8.44
CA GLY A 425 -1.39 -22.12 -7.85
C GLY A 425 -1.10 -21.95 -6.36
N ASN A 426 -0.99 -23.06 -5.66
CA ASN A 426 -0.69 -23.06 -4.23
C ASN A 426 0.68 -22.45 -3.95
N PRO A 427 0.88 -21.75 -2.82
CA PRO A 427 2.19 -21.22 -2.45
C PRO A 427 3.31 -22.26 -2.49
N SER A 428 3.05 -23.49 -2.07
CA SER A 428 3.99 -24.61 -2.13
C SER A 428 4.42 -25.04 -3.55
N THR A 429 3.72 -24.57 -4.59
CA THR A 429 4.03 -24.89 -6.00
C THR A 429 4.81 -23.80 -6.73
N TYR A 430 5.03 -22.63 -6.13
CA TYR A 430 5.72 -21.49 -6.76
C TYR A 430 7.13 -21.86 -7.23
N LEU A 431 7.88 -22.61 -6.41
CA LEU A 431 9.22 -23.07 -6.76
C LEU A 431 9.19 -23.93 -8.04
N ASN A 432 8.22 -24.85 -8.17
CA ASN A 432 8.10 -25.69 -9.34
C ASN A 432 7.81 -24.88 -10.61
N TYR A 433 6.90 -23.91 -10.56
CA TYR A 433 6.62 -23.04 -11.71
C TYR A 433 7.85 -22.23 -12.14
N LEU A 434 8.63 -21.72 -11.20
CA LEU A 434 9.87 -21.01 -11.54
C LEU A 434 10.95 -21.95 -12.10
N LEU A 435 11.07 -23.19 -11.61
CA LEU A 435 11.96 -24.18 -12.20
C LEU A 435 11.54 -24.56 -13.63
N GLU A 436 10.23 -24.65 -13.93
CA GLU A 436 9.71 -24.84 -15.28
C GLU A 436 10.11 -23.68 -16.21
N ILE A 437 9.92 -22.43 -15.73
CA ILE A 437 10.33 -21.21 -16.46
C ILE A 437 11.84 -21.19 -16.68
N LEU A 438 12.65 -21.48 -15.65
CA LEU A 438 14.11 -21.52 -15.78
C LEU A 438 14.57 -22.55 -16.80
N LYS A 439 13.93 -23.73 -16.84
CA LYS A 439 14.25 -24.78 -17.81
C LYS A 439 14.02 -24.32 -19.25
N GLU A 440 12.88 -23.69 -19.54
CA GLU A 440 12.57 -23.14 -20.86
C GLU A 440 13.51 -21.98 -21.22
N VAL A 441 13.73 -21.03 -20.30
CA VAL A 441 14.66 -19.90 -20.48
C VAL A 441 16.07 -20.43 -20.79
N GLN A 442 16.55 -21.45 -20.07
CA GLN A 442 17.86 -22.06 -20.30
C GLN A 442 17.95 -22.67 -21.70
N SER A 443 16.89 -23.32 -22.20
CA SER A 443 16.87 -23.93 -23.54
C SER A 443 17.05 -22.88 -24.65
N VAL A 444 16.49 -21.67 -24.46
CA VAL A 444 16.56 -20.56 -25.42
C VAL A 444 17.87 -19.78 -25.31
N THR A 445 18.25 -19.39 -24.08
CA THR A 445 19.38 -18.49 -23.82
C THR A 445 20.73 -19.21 -23.73
N LYS A 446 20.72 -20.54 -23.61
CA LYS A 446 21.92 -21.35 -23.34
C LYS A 446 22.68 -20.95 -22.08
N TYR A 447 21.98 -20.34 -21.12
CA TYR A 447 22.54 -19.89 -19.85
C TYR A 447 23.15 -21.05 -19.07
N LYS A 448 24.40 -20.88 -18.61
CA LYS A 448 25.12 -21.92 -17.85
C LYS A 448 24.81 -21.80 -16.35
N ILE A 449 24.21 -22.82 -15.80
CA ILE A 449 23.96 -22.94 -14.35
C ILE A 449 25.12 -23.73 -13.74
N ASN A 450 25.80 -23.17 -12.75
CA ASN A 450 26.95 -23.85 -12.10
C ASN A 450 26.50 -24.77 -10.96
N SER A 451 25.43 -24.44 -10.25
CA SER A 451 24.91 -25.23 -9.12
C SER A 451 24.40 -26.61 -9.58
N GLU A 452 24.99 -27.67 -9.03
CA GLU A 452 24.61 -29.06 -9.31
C GLU A 452 23.21 -29.39 -8.73
N SER A 453 22.87 -28.80 -7.61
CA SER A 453 21.55 -28.94 -6.99
C SER A 453 20.44 -28.43 -7.91
N ILE A 454 20.62 -27.26 -8.55
CA ILE A 454 19.67 -26.72 -9.52
C ILE A 454 19.58 -27.61 -10.77
N LYS A 455 20.72 -28.06 -11.31
CA LYS A 455 20.71 -28.97 -12.48
C LYS A 455 19.92 -30.25 -12.21
N ASN A 456 20.08 -30.81 -11.02
CA ASN A 456 19.36 -32.05 -10.65
C ASN A 456 17.86 -31.78 -10.45
N ALA A 457 17.46 -30.64 -9.92
CA ALA A 457 16.08 -30.21 -9.84
C ALA A 457 15.46 -30.08 -11.25
N LEU A 458 16.15 -29.42 -12.18
CA LEU A 458 15.68 -29.22 -13.57
C LEU A 458 15.49 -30.50 -14.36
N LYS A 459 16.30 -31.55 -14.10
CA LYS A 459 16.15 -32.86 -14.78
C LYS A 459 14.77 -33.49 -14.53
N GLN A 460 14.17 -33.28 -13.36
CA GLN A 460 12.91 -33.89 -12.93
C GLN A 460 11.67 -33.08 -13.31
N ILE A 461 11.82 -31.84 -13.76
CA ILE A 461 10.73 -30.91 -14.05
C ILE A 461 10.15 -31.14 -15.44
N LYS A 462 8.83 -31.20 -15.56
CA LYS A 462 8.07 -31.15 -16.81
C LYS A 462 7.46 -29.78 -16.98
N VAL A 463 7.64 -29.16 -18.13
CA VAL A 463 7.18 -27.81 -18.43
C VAL A 463 5.70 -27.84 -18.83
N SER A 464 4.89 -26.99 -18.24
CA SER A 464 3.47 -26.78 -18.55
C SER A 464 3.30 -25.78 -19.71
N LYS A 465 2.11 -25.79 -20.34
CA LYS A 465 1.80 -24.82 -21.42
C LYS A 465 1.80 -23.37 -20.91
N GLU A 466 1.33 -23.18 -19.70
CA GLU A 466 1.21 -21.86 -19.04
C GLU A 466 2.58 -21.26 -18.76
N THR A 467 3.48 -22.03 -18.17
CA THR A 467 4.85 -21.58 -17.89
C THR A 467 5.67 -21.36 -19.16
N LYS A 468 5.45 -22.17 -20.19
CA LYS A 468 6.06 -21.99 -21.52
C LYS A 468 5.65 -20.63 -22.13
N LYS A 469 4.36 -20.26 -22.08
CA LYS A 469 3.87 -18.99 -22.58
C LYS A 469 4.51 -17.80 -21.85
N ILE A 470 4.69 -17.90 -20.52
CA ILE A 470 5.40 -16.90 -19.73
C ILE A 470 6.87 -16.80 -20.16
N SER A 471 7.55 -17.94 -20.31
CA SER A 471 8.95 -18.00 -20.74
C SER A 471 9.17 -17.37 -22.11
N GLU A 472 8.28 -17.65 -23.07
CA GLU A 472 8.30 -17.04 -24.41
C GLU A 472 8.19 -15.50 -24.36
N SER A 473 7.39 -14.95 -23.44
CA SER A 473 7.28 -13.51 -23.29
C SER A 473 8.54 -12.87 -22.71
N LEU A 474 9.21 -13.58 -21.80
CA LEU A 474 10.42 -13.13 -21.13
C LEU A 474 11.70 -13.28 -21.99
N THR A 475 11.67 -14.13 -23.02
CA THR A 475 12.84 -14.42 -23.89
C THR A 475 12.78 -13.73 -25.24
N ARG A 476 11.85 -12.79 -25.47
CA ARG A 476 11.79 -12.01 -26.72
C ARG A 476 13.07 -11.17 -26.88
N ASP A 477 13.60 -11.15 -28.09
CA ASP A 477 14.83 -10.41 -28.41
C ASP A 477 14.73 -8.91 -28.07
N LYS A 478 15.79 -8.39 -27.44
CA LYS A 478 15.96 -6.96 -27.07
C LYS A 478 14.87 -6.41 -26.16
N SER A 479 14.15 -7.24 -25.43
CA SER A 479 13.13 -6.80 -24.49
C SER A 479 13.73 -6.40 -23.13
N LYS A 480 13.22 -5.29 -22.57
CA LYS A 480 13.50 -4.86 -21.21
C LYS A 480 12.53 -5.55 -20.26
N ASN A 481 12.99 -6.62 -19.63
CA ASN A 481 12.15 -7.48 -18.79
C ASN A 481 12.34 -7.22 -17.31
N ALA A 482 11.33 -7.57 -16.49
CA ALA A 482 11.43 -7.54 -15.03
C ALA A 482 10.77 -8.76 -14.38
N ILE A 483 11.34 -9.21 -13.27
CA ILE A 483 10.80 -10.28 -12.44
C ILE A 483 10.72 -9.75 -11.00
N PHE A 484 9.50 -9.72 -10.45
CA PHE A 484 9.24 -9.26 -9.10
C PHE A 484 8.67 -10.41 -8.27
N ILE A 485 9.23 -10.61 -7.07
CA ILE A 485 8.67 -11.54 -6.08
C ILE A 485 8.00 -10.75 -4.97
N GLY A 486 6.81 -11.20 -4.59
CA GLY A 486 6.00 -10.56 -3.55
C GLY A 486 6.32 -11.07 -2.15
N HIS A 487 5.79 -10.37 -1.16
CA HIS A 487 5.96 -10.69 0.25
C HIS A 487 5.51 -12.11 0.62
N GLN A 488 4.50 -12.67 -0.05
CA GLN A 488 4.06 -14.04 0.19
C GLN A 488 5.13 -15.10 -0.08
N VAL A 489 6.04 -14.83 -1.01
CA VAL A 489 7.19 -15.74 -1.26
C VAL A 489 8.10 -15.77 -0.05
N LEU A 490 8.40 -14.60 0.53
CA LEU A 490 9.30 -14.49 1.68
C LEU A 490 8.72 -15.16 2.93
N ALA A 491 7.40 -15.26 3.01
CA ALA A 491 6.69 -15.96 4.10
C ALA A 491 6.72 -17.51 3.95
N GLN A 492 7.22 -18.08 2.83
CA GLN A 492 7.31 -19.51 2.62
C GLN A 492 8.62 -20.09 3.16
N ILE A 493 8.60 -21.37 3.53
CA ILE A 493 9.80 -22.12 3.92
C ILE A 493 10.80 -22.15 2.75
N GLU A 494 10.30 -22.31 1.51
CA GLU A 494 11.08 -22.33 0.28
C GLU A 494 11.36 -20.92 -0.28
N GLY A 495 11.11 -19.86 0.49
CA GLY A 495 11.22 -18.48 0.02
C GLY A 495 12.60 -18.14 -0.55
N ASP A 496 13.66 -18.57 0.10
CA ASP A 496 15.05 -18.37 -0.37
C ASP A 496 15.31 -19.12 -1.69
N ASN A 497 14.86 -20.36 -1.81
CA ASN A 497 14.99 -21.14 -3.04
C ASN A 497 14.21 -20.50 -4.21
N ILE A 498 12.99 -20.03 -3.96
CA ILE A 498 12.17 -19.30 -4.95
C ILE A 498 12.92 -18.05 -5.42
N LYS A 499 13.48 -17.27 -4.49
CA LYS A 499 14.26 -16.06 -4.77
C LYS A 499 15.50 -16.38 -5.62
N ILE A 500 16.26 -17.41 -5.26
CA ILE A 500 17.46 -17.85 -5.99
C ILE A 500 17.10 -18.23 -7.44
N ILE A 501 16.04 -19.03 -7.64
CA ILE A 501 15.62 -19.42 -8.99
C ILE A 501 15.15 -18.23 -9.82
N ALA A 502 14.38 -17.31 -9.22
CA ALA A 502 13.95 -16.07 -9.87
C ALA A 502 15.16 -15.20 -10.29
N MET A 503 16.19 -15.10 -9.44
CA MET A 503 17.45 -14.42 -9.77
C MET A 503 18.21 -15.09 -10.92
N HIS A 504 18.23 -16.43 -10.99
CA HIS A 504 18.81 -17.16 -12.11
C HIS A 504 18.06 -16.90 -13.43
N ILE A 505 16.72 -16.85 -13.39
CA ILE A 505 15.91 -16.49 -14.57
C ILE A 505 16.26 -15.08 -15.02
N ALA A 506 16.22 -14.12 -14.09
CA ALA A 506 16.54 -12.72 -14.40
C ALA A 506 17.94 -12.56 -14.99
N LYS A 507 18.94 -13.22 -14.41
CA LYS A 507 20.32 -13.21 -14.90
C LYS A 507 20.45 -13.83 -16.30
N ALA A 508 19.70 -14.90 -16.58
CA ALA A 508 19.72 -15.60 -17.87
C ALA A 508 19.20 -14.74 -19.03
N ILE A 509 18.29 -13.81 -18.75
CA ILE A 509 17.66 -12.95 -19.77
C ILE A 509 18.05 -11.46 -19.65
N GLY A 510 18.96 -11.10 -18.72
CA GLY A 510 19.34 -9.72 -18.47
C GLY A 510 18.21 -8.84 -17.92
N ALA A 511 17.25 -9.46 -17.19
CA ALA A 511 16.10 -8.75 -16.63
C ALA A 511 16.40 -8.04 -15.31
N THR A 512 15.63 -7.02 -14.99
CA THR A 512 15.54 -6.45 -13.65
C THR A 512 14.96 -7.50 -12.70
N PHE A 513 15.63 -7.74 -11.58
CA PHE A 513 15.12 -8.56 -10.48
C PHE A 513 14.79 -7.68 -9.28
N GLY A 514 13.62 -7.87 -8.68
CA GLY A 514 13.20 -7.13 -7.50
C GLY A 514 12.31 -7.92 -6.56
N VAL A 515 12.24 -7.42 -5.33
CA VAL A 515 11.33 -7.86 -4.28
C VAL A 515 10.34 -6.73 -4.02
N ILE A 516 9.07 -7.05 -3.88
CA ILE A 516 8.03 -6.12 -3.41
C ILE A 516 7.96 -6.23 -1.89
N PRO A 517 8.56 -5.31 -1.12
CA PRO A 517 8.57 -5.38 0.34
C PRO A 517 7.18 -5.09 0.90
N GLY A 518 6.86 -5.65 2.07
CA GLY A 518 5.51 -5.53 2.63
C GLY A 518 5.22 -4.20 3.35
N TYR A 519 6.23 -3.59 3.99
CA TYR A 519 6.01 -2.51 4.95
C TYR A 519 6.93 -1.31 4.71
N ALA A 520 6.57 -0.16 5.30
CA ALA A 520 7.15 1.16 5.02
C ALA A 520 8.68 1.23 5.08
N ASN A 521 9.31 0.55 6.03
CA ASN A 521 10.76 0.60 6.24
C ASN A 521 11.44 -0.78 6.17
N SER A 522 10.79 -1.78 5.59
CA SER A 522 11.41 -3.11 5.43
C SER A 522 12.76 -3.03 4.73
N VAL A 523 12.89 -2.16 3.72
CA VAL A 523 14.15 -1.94 3.00
C VAL A 523 15.18 -1.27 3.90
N GLY A 524 14.82 -0.19 4.60
CA GLY A 524 15.75 0.56 5.44
C GLY A 524 16.32 -0.27 6.58
N LEU A 525 15.49 -1.09 7.25
CA LEU A 525 15.95 -1.98 8.31
C LEU A 525 16.83 -3.12 7.78
N SER A 526 16.56 -3.61 6.57
CA SER A 526 17.41 -4.58 5.88
C SER A 526 18.77 -3.96 5.50
N GLU A 527 18.79 -2.74 4.95
CA GLU A 527 20.04 -2.04 4.59
C GLU A 527 20.87 -1.64 5.83
N LEU A 528 20.24 -1.35 6.95
CA LEU A 528 20.89 -1.20 8.26
C LEU A 528 21.54 -2.49 8.75
N ASN A 529 21.25 -3.63 8.10
CA ASN A 529 21.63 -4.95 8.59
C ASN A 529 21.22 -5.15 10.07
N LEU A 530 19.94 -4.81 10.36
CA LEU A 530 19.42 -4.87 11.73
C LEU A 530 19.40 -6.30 12.25
N SER A 531 18.98 -7.25 11.41
CA SER A 531 19.06 -8.68 11.76
C SER A 531 20.51 -9.15 11.70
N LEU A 532 21.12 -9.40 12.85
CA LEU A 532 22.48 -9.87 12.95
C LEU A 532 22.53 -11.38 12.66
N ASP A 533 23.55 -11.81 11.92
CA ASP A 533 23.96 -13.19 11.66
C ASP A 533 22.86 -14.27 11.59
N GLU A 534 22.37 -14.56 10.40
CA GLU A 534 21.52 -15.73 10.07
C GLU A 534 20.34 -16.05 11.02
N VAL A 535 20.08 -15.20 12.01
CA VAL A 535 18.99 -15.34 12.98
C VAL A 535 17.75 -14.66 12.40
N ASN A 536 16.66 -15.40 12.28
CA ASN A 536 15.35 -14.84 11.95
C ASN A 536 14.43 -14.79 13.17
N THR A 537 13.27 -14.17 13.03
CA THR A 537 12.28 -14.05 14.12
C THR A 537 11.86 -15.42 14.69
N ASP A 538 11.73 -16.46 13.85
CA ASP A 538 11.41 -17.81 14.32
C ASP A 538 12.47 -18.38 15.25
N GLU A 539 13.74 -18.14 14.96
CA GLU A 539 14.85 -18.57 15.82
C GLU A 539 14.89 -17.81 17.12
N VAL A 540 14.65 -16.49 17.08
CA VAL A 540 14.54 -15.67 18.30
C VAL A 540 13.44 -16.20 19.21
N ILE A 541 12.26 -16.54 18.63
CA ILE A 541 11.09 -17.02 19.39
C ILE A 541 11.27 -18.48 19.86
N ASN A 542 11.86 -19.36 19.05
CA ASN A 542 12.01 -20.79 19.39
C ASN A 542 13.09 -21.03 20.44
N GLN A 543 14.09 -20.14 20.56
CA GLN A 543 15.08 -20.22 21.61
C GLN A 543 14.53 -19.67 22.92
N LYS A 544 14.76 -20.39 24.02
CA LYS A 544 14.32 -19.95 25.35
C LYS A 544 15.04 -18.66 25.74
N LYS A 545 14.29 -17.56 25.85
CA LYS A 545 14.76 -16.24 26.32
C LYS A 545 14.31 -15.98 27.75
N GLU A 546 15.09 -15.18 28.46
CA GLU A 546 14.70 -14.69 29.79
C GLU A 546 13.87 -13.40 29.69
N SER A 547 14.06 -12.63 28.59
CA SER A 547 13.35 -11.36 28.37
C SER A 547 13.15 -11.07 26.88
N PHE A 548 12.08 -10.34 26.58
CA PHE A 548 11.83 -9.76 25.27
C PHE A 548 11.63 -8.25 25.35
N ILE A 549 12.16 -7.52 24.37
CA ILE A 549 11.81 -6.14 24.06
C ILE A 549 11.10 -6.15 22.71
N MET A 550 9.84 -5.73 22.67
CA MET A 550 9.05 -5.70 21.45
C MET A 550 8.58 -4.27 21.15
N ILE A 551 8.80 -3.83 19.91
CA ILE A 551 8.64 -2.43 19.53
C ILE A 551 7.69 -2.29 18.36
N ASN A 552 6.65 -1.50 18.56
CA ASN A 552 5.70 -1.07 17.53
C ASN A 552 5.01 -2.23 16.79
N PHE A 553 4.73 -3.35 17.46
CA PHE A 553 3.90 -4.41 16.88
C PHE A 553 3.06 -5.13 17.92
N ASP A 554 2.01 -5.78 17.42
CA ASP A 554 1.08 -6.56 18.20
C ASP A 554 1.40 -8.05 18.00
N PRO A 555 1.97 -8.75 19.03
CA PRO A 555 2.46 -10.12 18.85
C PRO A 555 1.41 -11.13 18.38
N TYR A 556 0.15 -10.91 18.74
CA TYR A 556 -0.93 -11.81 18.36
C TYR A 556 -1.33 -11.69 16.88
N PHE A 557 -1.23 -10.48 16.30
CA PHE A 557 -1.64 -10.21 14.93
C PHE A 557 -0.46 -10.12 13.96
N ASP A 558 0.68 -9.63 14.41
CA ASP A 558 1.77 -9.26 13.51
C ASP A 558 2.88 -10.31 13.39
N TYR A 559 2.73 -11.44 14.09
CA TYR A 559 3.59 -12.62 13.94
C TYR A 559 2.82 -13.80 13.35
N HIS A 560 3.48 -14.60 12.52
CA HIS A 560 2.80 -15.68 11.78
C HIS A 560 2.29 -16.83 12.64
N SER A 561 2.74 -16.97 13.89
CA SER A 561 2.35 -18.05 14.82
C SER A 561 2.02 -17.49 16.23
N PRO A 562 0.79 -17.02 16.43
CA PRO A 562 0.34 -16.43 17.70
C PRO A 562 0.57 -17.32 18.93
N LYS A 563 0.40 -18.62 18.77
CA LYS A 563 0.61 -19.61 19.86
C LYS A 563 2.09 -19.71 20.27
N LYS A 564 3.01 -19.73 19.29
CA LYS A 564 4.45 -19.82 19.58
C LYS A 564 4.96 -18.59 20.30
N ILE A 565 4.62 -17.39 19.80
CA ILE A 565 5.06 -16.14 20.43
C ILE A 565 4.46 -15.98 21.83
N THR A 566 3.17 -16.31 22.01
CA THR A 566 2.53 -16.29 23.34
C THR A 566 3.22 -17.27 24.30
N LYS A 567 3.59 -18.47 23.83
CA LYS A 567 4.32 -19.45 24.64
C LYS A 567 5.72 -18.93 25.02
N ALA A 568 6.43 -18.31 24.10
CA ALA A 568 7.74 -17.72 24.34
C ALA A 568 7.67 -16.61 25.41
N LEU A 569 6.72 -15.67 25.24
CA LEU A 569 6.49 -14.59 26.20
C LEU A 569 6.11 -15.12 27.61
N LYS A 570 5.25 -16.12 27.71
CA LYS A 570 4.89 -16.76 28.99
C LYS A 570 6.06 -17.44 29.67
N SER A 571 7.02 -17.95 28.90
CA SER A 571 8.20 -18.62 29.47
C SER A 571 9.31 -17.66 29.89
N ALA A 572 9.27 -16.42 29.41
CA ALA A 572 10.21 -15.38 29.80
C ALA A 572 9.90 -14.82 31.18
N LYS A 573 10.91 -14.26 31.84
CA LYS A 573 10.78 -13.73 33.21
C LYS A 573 10.33 -12.27 33.24
N PHE A 574 10.60 -11.53 32.15
CA PHE A 574 10.32 -10.10 32.08
C PHE A 574 10.19 -9.63 30.64
N ASN A 575 9.07 -9.10 30.28
CA ASN A 575 8.77 -8.65 28.91
C ASN A 575 8.43 -7.16 28.86
N ILE A 576 8.98 -6.47 27.88
CA ILE A 576 8.83 -5.03 27.68
C ILE A 576 8.21 -4.80 26.32
N ALA A 577 7.07 -4.07 26.27
CA ALA A 577 6.50 -3.55 25.04
C ALA A 577 6.73 -2.03 24.93
N ILE A 578 7.10 -1.56 23.74
CA ILE A 578 7.13 -0.14 23.39
C ILE A 578 6.07 0.03 22.29
N SER A 579 4.91 0.55 22.63
CA SER A 579 3.72 0.51 21.77
C SER A 579 2.87 1.77 21.94
N PRO A 580 2.21 2.25 20.87
CA PRO A 580 1.20 3.30 20.98
C PRO A 580 -0.12 2.84 21.59
N PHE A 581 -0.38 1.53 21.62
CA PHE A 581 -1.66 0.97 22.06
C PHE A 581 -1.46 -0.18 23.06
N VAL A 582 -2.43 -0.36 23.94
CA VAL A 582 -2.55 -1.56 24.77
C VAL A 582 -3.73 -2.39 24.31
N SER A 583 -3.57 -3.70 24.25
CA SER A 583 -4.60 -4.66 23.91
C SER A 583 -4.38 -5.98 24.65
N ASP A 584 -5.34 -6.91 24.55
CA ASP A 584 -5.22 -8.24 25.15
C ASP A 584 -3.99 -9.03 24.64
N SER A 585 -3.45 -8.67 23.48
CA SER A 585 -2.23 -9.29 22.97
C SER A 585 -0.98 -8.97 23.79
N LEU A 586 -1.01 -7.88 24.56
CA LEU A 586 0.08 -7.47 25.46
C LEU A 586 -0.06 -8.05 26.88
N LYS A 587 -1.02 -8.95 27.12
CA LYS A 587 -1.24 -9.54 28.44
C LYS A 587 -0.05 -10.30 29.03
N GLU A 588 0.93 -10.71 28.22
CA GLU A 588 2.12 -11.42 28.67
C GLU A 588 3.32 -10.48 28.90
N PHE A 589 3.10 -9.16 28.86
CA PHE A 589 4.12 -8.16 29.13
C PHE A 589 4.04 -7.64 30.57
N ASP A 590 5.16 -7.22 31.12
CA ASP A 590 5.29 -6.68 32.47
C ASP A 590 5.25 -5.15 32.48
N ILE A 591 5.82 -4.52 31.44
CA ILE A 591 5.85 -3.07 31.25
C ILE A 591 5.44 -2.75 29.81
N VAL A 592 4.64 -1.69 29.64
CA VAL A 592 4.33 -1.07 28.34
C VAL A 592 4.72 0.41 28.39
N LEU A 593 5.62 0.81 27.50
CA LEU A 593 6.03 2.20 27.34
C LEU A 593 5.24 2.86 26.21
N PRO A 594 4.56 4.01 26.46
CA PRO A 594 3.74 4.69 25.46
C PRO A 594 4.60 5.36 24.40
N MET A 595 4.61 4.77 23.21
CA MET A 595 5.29 5.28 22.02
C MET A 595 4.35 6.16 21.20
N THR A 596 4.88 7.21 20.58
CA THR A 596 4.12 7.99 19.60
C THR A 596 4.02 7.24 18.26
N PRO A 597 2.87 7.32 17.56
CA PRO A 597 2.76 6.88 16.18
C PRO A 597 3.54 7.82 15.23
N PRO A 598 3.74 7.44 13.95
CA PRO A 598 4.52 8.22 12.98
C PRO A 598 4.05 9.68 12.79
N THR A 599 2.77 9.96 12.98
CA THR A 599 2.21 11.33 12.89
C THR A 599 2.65 12.27 14.02
N GLU A 600 3.19 11.72 15.10
CA GLU A 600 3.58 12.47 16.32
C GLU A 600 5.10 12.39 16.58
N THR A 601 5.88 11.94 15.61
CA THR A 601 7.35 11.81 15.70
C THR A 601 8.01 12.29 14.42
N SER A 602 9.30 12.55 14.49
CA SER A 602 10.18 12.67 13.33
C SER A 602 10.91 11.35 13.08
N GLY A 603 11.23 11.08 11.82
CA GLY A 603 11.96 9.89 11.44
C GLY A 603 12.18 9.79 9.94
N THR A 604 12.82 8.70 9.51
CA THR A 604 13.14 8.43 8.11
C THR A 604 12.74 7.01 7.74
N TYR A 605 12.09 6.86 6.58
CA TYR A 605 11.85 5.57 5.94
C TYR A 605 12.71 5.45 4.68
N MET A 606 13.07 4.24 4.32
CA MET A 606 13.60 3.90 3.00
C MET A 606 12.55 3.07 2.26
N ASN A 607 11.99 3.63 1.20
CA ASN A 607 10.92 3.00 0.45
C ASN A 607 11.41 1.82 -0.42
N MET A 608 10.49 1.19 -1.16
CA MET A 608 10.79 0.01 -2.00
C MET A 608 11.84 0.25 -3.10
N GLU A 609 12.08 1.51 -3.52
CA GLU A 609 13.11 1.88 -4.52
C GLU A 609 14.41 2.39 -3.88
N LYS A 610 14.62 2.16 -2.57
CA LYS A 610 15.77 2.67 -1.78
C LYS A 610 15.84 4.19 -1.66
N ARG A 611 14.71 4.89 -1.80
CA ARG A 611 14.64 6.33 -1.59
C ARG A 611 14.44 6.65 -0.11
N LEU A 612 15.35 7.42 0.46
CA LEU A 612 15.19 7.97 1.80
C LEU A 612 14.12 9.07 1.83
N GLN A 613 13.17 8.94 2.73
CA GLN A 613 12.06 9.88 2.92
C GLN A 613 11.96 10.24 4.40
N SER A 614 12.46 11.43 4.76
CA SER A 614 12.35 11.96 6.11
C SER A 614 11.03 12.71 6.30
N PHE A 615 10.49 12.64 7.50
CA PHE A 615 9.26 13.31 7.90
C PHE A 615 9.38 13.89 9.30
N ALA A 616 8.59 14.92 9.56
CA ALA A 616 8.45 15.56 10.87
C ALA A 616 7.08 15.26 11.47
N ALA A 617 6.95 15.44 12.78
CA ALA A 617 5.68 15.31 13.47
C ALA A 617 4.63 16.29 12.91
N VAL A 618 3.43 15.80 12.64
CA VAL A 618 2.30 16.64 12.19
C VAL A 618 1.43 17.13 13.36
N THR A 619 1.43 16.40 14.47
CA THR A 619 0.79 16.78 15.73
C THR A 619 1.75 16.55 16.90
N PRO A 620 1.58 17.26 18.02
CA PRO A 620 2.35 16.97 19.22
C PRO A 620 2.00 15.57 19.77
N PRO A 621 2.91 14.96 20.55
CA PRO A 621 2.64 13.72 21.26
C PRO A 621 1.38 13.78 22.12
N HIS A 622 0.57 12.73 22.12
CA HIS A 622 -0.63 12.64 22.93
C HIS A 622 -0.30 12.19 24.36
N GLY A 623 -0.79 12.92 25.37
CA GLY A 623 -0.53 12.63 26.78
C GLY A 623 0.97 12.71 27.12
N LYS A 624 1.48 11.72 27.85
CA LYS A 624 2.91 11.59 28.18
C LYS A 624 3.65 10.63 27.24
N SER A 625 3.06 10.25 26.08
CA SER A 625 3.74 9.42 25.10
C SER A 625 4.99 10.12 24.54
N ARG A 626 5.98 9.36 24.11
CA ARG A 626 7.26 9.87 23.61
C ARG A 626 7.62 9.22 22.27
N PRO A 627 8.33 9.95 21.39
CA PRO A 627 8.93 9.37 20.18
C PRO A 627 9.77 8.13 20.53
N GLY A 628 9.67 7.09 19.70
CA GLY A 628 10.38 5.83 19.94
C GLY A 628 11.88 6.01 20.06
N TRP A 629 12.48 6.86 19.21
CA TRP A 629 13.91 7.18 19.31
C TRP A 629 14.29 7.84 20.64
N LYS A 630 13.44 8.71 21.23
CA LYS A 630 13.67 9.28 22.55
C LYS A 630 13.57 8.25 23.66
N ILE A 631 12.58 7.34 23.55
CA ILE A 631 12.46 6.22 24.52
C ILE A 631 13.70 5.36 24.51
N LEU A 632 14.20 4.96 23.33
CA LEU A 632 15.38 4.12 23.19
C LEU A 632 16.66 4.81 23.66
N ARG A 633 16.85 6.09 23.30
CA ARG A 633 17.98 6.89 23.77
C ARG A 633 18.02 6.98 25.31
N VAL A 634 16.89 7.32 25.94
CA VAL A 634 16.83 7.44 27.40
C VAL A 634 16.99 6.09 28.07
N LEU A 635 16.38 5.03 27.51
CA LEU A 635 16.58 3.66 28.00
C LEU A 635 18.05 3.25 27.97
N ALA A 636 18.76 3.57 26.89
CA ALA A 636 20.20 3.27 26.78
C ALA A 636 21.03 4.00 27.85
N ASN A 637 20.71 5.27 28.13
CA ASN A 637 21.38 6.02 29.20
C ASN A 637 21.10 5.42 30.60
N PHE A 638 19.87 4.99 30.88
CA PHE A 638 19.55 4.29 32.11
C PHE A 638 20.30 2.95 32.24
N LEU A 639 20.49 2.25 31.12
CA LEU A 639 21.28 1.01 31.06
C LEU A 639 22.80 1.26 31.09
N GLU A 640 23.23 2.50 31.22
CA GLU A 640 24.63 2.92 31.23
C GLU A 640 25.43 2.49 29.98
N LEU A 641 24.74 2.54 28.82
CA LEU A 641 25.35 2.26 27.52
C LEU A 641 26.04 3.53 26.97
N GLU A 642 27.11 3.34 26.22
CA GLU A 642 27.93 4.42 25.70
C GLU A 642 27.41 5.00 24.39
N ASP A 643 27.68 6.28 24.14
CA ASP A 643 27.39 7.00 22.89
C ASP A 643 25.90 7.15 22.51
N PHE A 644 25.04 7.44 23.49
CA PHE A 644 23.61 7.73 23.26
C PHE A 644 23.22 9.19 23.58
N SER A 645 24.16 10.13 23.45
CA SER A 645 23.92 11.56 23.72
C SER A 645 23.41 12.30 22.49
N TYR A 646 22.18 11.96 22.03
CA TYR A 646 21.55 12.60 20.88
C TYR A 646 20.52 13.63 21.33
N ASP A 647 20.50 14.80 20.71
CA ASP A 647 19.50 15.84 20.92
C ASP A 647 18.36 15.81 19.91
N SER A 648 18.61 15.29 18.72
CA SER A 648 17.64 15.19 17.63
C SER A 648 17.68 13.84 16.90
N SER A 649 16.57 13.53 16.19
CA SER A 649 16.53 12.38 15.28
C SER A 649 17.46 12.55 14.07
N ASP A 650 17.78 13.79 13.68
CA ASP A 650 18.67 14.07 12.56
C ASP A 650 20.12 13.67 12.86
N GLU A 651 20.59 13.82 14.09
CA GLU A 651 21.90 13.31 14.51
C GLU A 651 21.98 11.80 14.39
N ILE A 652 20.96 11.10 14.89
CA ILE A 652 20.86 9.64 14.78
C ILE A 652 20.83 9.20 13.31
N LYS A 653 20.07 9.94 12.46
CA LYS A 653 19.97 9.66 11.03
C LYS A 653 21.34 9.72 10.34
N VAL A 654 22.18 10.69 10.67
CA VAL A 654 23.52 10.81 10.08
C VAL A 654 24.34 9.54 10.33
N GLU A 655 24.44 9.09 11.59
CA GLU A 655 25.16 7.87 11.92
C GLU A 655 24.52 6.62 11.28
N ALA A 656 23.18 6.57 11.24
CA ALA A 656 22.47 5.46 10.63
C ALA A 656 22.73 5.36 9.12
N ILE A 657 22.82 6.48 8.39
CA ILE A 657 23.17 6.51 6.97
C ILE A 657 24.62 6.09 6.75
N GLU A 658 25.54 6.50 7.63
CA GLU A 658 26.93 6.03 7.57
C GLU A 658 27.01 4.52 7.76
N GLU A 659 26.21 3.95 8.66
CA GLU A 659 26.13 2.51 8.88
C GLU A 659 25.58 1.76 7.65
N ILE A 660 24.52 2.29 7.00
CA ILE A 660 23.98 1.75 5.74
C ILE A 660 25.07 1.76 4.64
N ASN A 661 25.82 2.83 4.52
CA ASN A 661 26.84 3.00 3.48
C ASN A 661 28.07 2.09 3.66
N LYS A 662 28.24 1.40 4.79
CA LYS A 662 29.33 0.42 4.99
C LYS A 662 29.22 -0.81 4.08
N ASN A 663 28.13 -0.95 3.29
CA ASN A 663 27.91 -2.00 2.29
C ASN A 663 28.33 -3.40 2.79
N TYR A 664 27.51 -4.00 3.62
CA TYR A 664 27.72 -5.37 4.07
C TYR A 664 27.59 -6.35 2.90
N SER A 665 28.67 -7.07 2.57
CA SER A 665 28.59 -8.18 1.62
C SER A 665 27.86 -9.34 2.29
N HIS A 666 26.76 -9.76 1.69
CA HIS A 666 26.00 -10.92 2.16
C HIS A 666 26.31 -12.13 1.27
N ASN A 667 26.67 -13.23 1.88
CA ASN A 667 26.82 -14.51 1.17
C ASN A 667 25.43 -14.98 0.70
N ILE A 668 25.30 -15.23 -0.60
CA ILE A 668 24.12 -15.87 -1.15
C ILE A 668 24.20 -17.33 -0.75
N LYS A 669 23.20 -17.83 0.02
CA LYS A 669 23.07 -19.28 0.26
C LYS A 669 22.90 -19.98 -1.09
N ASP A 670 23.53 -21.12 -1.26
CA ASP A 670 23.29 -21.99 -2.42
C ASP A 670 21.89 -22.58 -2.35
N PHE A 671 21.36 -22.92 -3.53
CA PHE A 671 20.09 -23.63 -3.64
C PHE A 671 20.18 -24.97 -2.91
N GLU A 672 19.37 -25.15 -1.89
CA GLU A 672 19.26 -26.40 -1.17
C GLU A 672 18.11 -27.24 -1.77
N ASN A 673 18.44 -28.43 -2.27
CA ASN A 673 17.42 -29.36 -2.74
C ASN A 673 16.67 -29.87 -1.51
N SER A 674 15.56 -29.21 -1.15
CA SER A 674 14.71 -29.69 -0.08
C SER A 674 14.25 -31.13 -0.43
N LYS A 675 14.50 -32.06 0.48
CA LYS A 675 13.95 -33.42 0.40
C LYS A 675 12.46 -33.28 0.09
N LYS A 676 11.96 -33.91 -0.98
CA LYS A 676 10.57 -33.89 -1.43
C LYS A 676 9.65 -33.80 -0.23
N ASN A 677 9.20 -32.60 0.11
CA ASN A 677 8.16 -32.44 1.09
C ASN A 677 6.96 -33.18 0.50
N LYS A 678 6.60 -34.32 1.09
CA LYS A 678 5.38 -35.05 0.72
C LYS A 678 4.27 -34.01 0.67
N ILE A 679 3.57 -33.93 -0.47
CA ILE A 679 2.35 -33.12 -0.57
C ILE A 679 1.48 -33.50 0.61
N PRO A 680 1.23 -32.62 1.55
CA PRO A 680 0.55 -33.00 2.77
C PRO A 680 -0.91 -33.31 2.48
N GLN A 681 -1.46 -34.24 3.21
CA GLN A 681 -2.90 -34.46 3.26
C GLN A 681 -3.57 -33.24 3.93
N GLY A 682 -4.56 -32.65 3.26
CA GLY A 682 -5.32 -31.48 3.71
C GLY A 682 -5.25 -30.30 2.72
N LEU A 683 -6.07 -29.28 2.98
CA LEU A 683 -6.04 -28.05 2.19
C LEU A 683 -4.93 -27.11 2.70
N GLU A 684 -4.24 -26.49 1.75
CA GLU A 684 -3.22 -25.48 2.06
C GLU A 684 -3.91 -24.16 2.45
N LEU A 685 -3.53 -23.58 3.60
CA LEU A 685 -4.04 -22.28 4.04
C LEU A 685 -3.36 -21.16 3.25
N ILE A 686 -4.18 -20.33 2.62
CA ILE A 686 -3.79 -19.06 2.05
C ILE A 686 -4.33 -17.98 2.96
N SER A 687 -3.44 -17.20 3.59
CA SER A 687 -3.81 -16.14 4.53
C SER A 687 -3.32 -14.77 4.07
N PRO A 688 -3.93 -14.18 3.01
CA PRO A 688 -3.61 -12.82 2.62
C PRO A 688 -4.09 -11.84 3.70
N ILE A 689 -3.38 -10.73 3.82
CA ILE A 689 -3.75 -9.65 4.72
C ILE A 689 -4.54 -8.63 3.92
N ARG A 690 -5.74 -8.26 4.37
CA ARG A 690 -6.48 -7.16 3.74
C ARG A 690 -5.74 -5.84 4.00
N ALA A 691 -5.84 -4.89 3.07
CA ALA A 691 -5.26 -3.56 3.24
C ALA A 691 -5.71 -2.88 4.55
N ILE A 692 -6.95 -3.14 4.98
CA ILE A 692 -7.55 -2.61 6.21
C ILE A 692 -7.13 -3.33 7.51
N ASP A 693 -6.38 -4.45 7.43
CA ASP A 693 -5.89 -5.20 8.60
C ASP A 693 -4.36 -5.14 8.74
N SER A 694 -3.68 -4.34 7.91
CA SER A 694 -2.23 -4.38 7.73
C SER A 694 -1.44 -4.14 9.01
N ASP A 695 -1.82 -3.16 9.83
CA ASP A 695 -1.09 -2.75 11.03
C ASP A 695 -2.01 -2.28 12.17
N MET A 696 -1.39 -1.94 13.30
CA MET A 696 -2.12 -1.57 14.52
C MET A 696 -2.99 -0.32 14.39
N ILE A 697 -2.59 0.66 13.58
CA ILE A 697 -3.32 1.90 13.39
C ILE A 697 -4.54 1.64 12.51
N VAL A 698 -4.33 0.96 11.39
CA VAL A 698 -5.38 0.64 10.42
C VAL A 698 -6.46 -0.26 11.03
N ARG A 699 -6.08 -1.28 11.82
CA ARG A 699 -7.03 -2.16 12.53
C ARG A 699 -7.94 -1.42 13.52
N ARG A 700 -7.58 -0.22 13.94
CA ARG A 700 -8.36 0.63 14.85
C ARG A 700 -9.12 1.77 14.16
N ALA A 701 -9.01 1.89 12.85
CA ALA A 701 -9.69 2.93 12.06
C ALA A 701 -11.14 2.53 11.78
N SER A 702 -12.08 3.07 12.55
CA SER A 702 -13.49 2.67 12.53
C SER A 702 -14.14 2.77 11.15
N ALA A 703 -13.86 3.83 10.37
CA ALA A 703 -14.46 3.98 9.04
C ALA A 703 -14.08 2.85 8.07
N LEU A 704 -12.85 2.31 8.19
CA LEU A 704 -12.40 1.21 7.34
C LEU A 704 -13.09 -0.13 7.67
N HIS A 705 -13.68 -0.26 8.86
CA HIS A 705 -14.31 -1.49 9.34
C HIS A 705 -15.84 -1.44 9.43
N GLN A 706 -16.49 -0.34 9.00
CA GLN A 706 -17.96 -0.18 9.09
C GLN A 706 -18.76 -0.93 8.01
N ASN A 707 -18.12 -1.61 7.08
CA ASN A 707 -18.84 -2.38 6.06
C ASN A 707 -19.31 -3.72 6.67
N GLU A 708 -20.62 -3.95 6.74
CA GLU A 708 -21.24 -5.14 7.33
C GLU A 708 -20.70 -6.47 6.77
N ASN A 709 -20.22 -6.47 5.53
CA ASN A 709 -19.61 -7.65 4.90
C ASN A 709 -18.14 -7.90 5.34
N ILE A 710 -17.49 -6.93 5.97
CA ILE A 710 -16.07 -7.01 6.36
C ILE A 710 -15.90 -7.69 7.71
N ASP A 711 -16.86 -7.57 8.63
CA ASP A 711 -16.77 -8.10 9.98
C ASP A 711 -17.07 -9.60 10.08
N GLN A 712 -17.71 -10.20 9.08
CA GLN A 712 -17.88 -11.65 9.00
C GLN A 712 -16.70 -12.30 8.31
N ALA A 713 -15.88 -13.02 9.07
CA ALA A 713 -14.86 -13.85 8.48
C ALA A 713 -15.47 -15.05 7.74
N PHE A 714 -15.03 -15.24 6.52
CA PHE A 714 -15.36 -16.40 5.69
C PHE A 714 -14.10 -17.14 5.27
N ALA A 715 -14.27 -18.43 5.06
CA ALA A 715 -13.27 -19.24 4.37
C ALA A 715 -13.70 -19.40 2.90
N TYR A 716 -12.86 -18.96 1.98
CA TYR A 716 -13.14 -19.05 0.54
C TYR A 716 -12.46 -20.28 -0.04
N ILE A 717 -13.19 -21.04 -0.83
CA ILE A 717 -12.71 -22.30 -1.41
C ILE A 717 -13.12 -22.36 -2.89
N ASN A 718 -12.23 -22.85 -3.74
CA ASN A 718 -12.54 -23.04 -5.15
C ASN A 718 -13.69 -24.06 -5.32
N PRO A 719 -14.70 -23.81 -6.19
CA PRO A 719 -15.84 -24.69 -6.41
C PRO A 719 -15.44 -26.15 -6.68
N LYS A 720 -14.39 -26.37 -7.48
CA LYS A 720 -13.89 -27.74 -7.77
C LYS A 720 -13.33 -28.44 -6.52
N THR A 721 -12.69 -27.67 -5.64
CA THR A 721 -12.20 -28.18 -4.35
C THR A 721 -13.35 -28.47 -3.41
N MET A 722 -14.38 -27.61 -3.37
CA MET A 722 -15.59 -27.83 -2.60
C MET A 722 -16.29 -29.13 -2.99
N LEU A 723 -16.47 -29.37 -4.27
CA LEU A 723 -17.05 -30.63 -4.79
C LEU A 723 -16.23 -31.85 -4.36
N LYS A 724 -14.89 -31.78 -4.47
CA LYS A 724 -13.98 -32.88 -4.06
C LYS A 724 -14.07 -33.18 -2.57
N GLU A 725 -14.18 -32.16 -1.74
CA GLU A 725 -14.25 -32.29 -0.27
C GLU A 725 -15.71 -32.43 0.24
N ASN A 726 -16.70 -32.53 -0.67
CA ASN A 726 -18.13 -32.59 -0.37
C ASN A 726 -18.62 -31.45 0.55
N LEU A 727 -18.20 -30.20 0.27
CA LEU A 727 -18.57 -28.98 0.99
C LEU A 727 -19.68 -28.25 0.25
N ILE A 728 -20.54 -27.53 0.99
CA ILE A 728 -21.66 -26.75 0.46
C ILE A 728 -21.45 -25.26 0.81
N ASP A 729 -21.83 -24.39 -0.09
CA ASP A 729 -21.77 -22.93 0.13
C ASP A 729 -22.57 -22.49 1.38
N ASP A 730 -22.08 -21.49 2.09
CA ASP A 730 -22.62 -21.01 3.39
C ASP A 730 -22.62 -22.02 4.55
N GLN A 731 -22.07 -23.23 4.38
CA GLN A 731 -21.93 -24.23 5.42
C GLN A 731 -20.93 -23.75 6.50
N LYS A 732 -21.22 -24.03 7.77
CA LYS A 732 -20.25 -23.90 8.87
C LYS A 732 -19.34 -25.12 8.91
N ILE A 733 -18.05 -24.88 8.97
CA ILE A 733 -17.02 -25.91 9.12
C ILE A 733 -16.10 -25.59 10.30
N LYS A 734 -15.54 -26.63 10.89
CA LYS A 734 -14.43 -26.51 11.84
C LYS A 734 -13.12 -26.64 11.08
N VAL A 735 -12.28 -25.62 11.22
CA VAL A 735 -10.96 -25.57 10.61
C VAL A 735 -9.93 -25.59 11.72
N SER A 736 -9.02 -26.56 11.67
CA SER A 736 -7.96 -26.69 12.67
C SER A 736 -6.57 -26.64 12.04
N SER A 737 -5.70 -25.81 12.61
CA SER A 737 -4.26 -25.76 12.36
C SER A 737 -3.49 -26.35 13.53
N GLU A 738 -2.16 -26.29 13.50
CA GLU A 738 -1.31 -26.60 14.68
C GLU A 738 -1.46 -25.53 15.78
N GLU A 739 -1.94 -24.34 15.43
CA GLU A 739 -2.09 -23.19 16.31
C GLU A 739 -3.42 -23.22 17.08
N ALA A 740 -4.55 -23.38 16.36
CA ALA A 740 -5.89 -23.30 16.92
C ALA A 740 -6.93 -24.02 16.06
N GLU A 741 -8.14 -24.16 16.61
CA GLU A 741 -9.36 -24.59 15.90
C GLU A 741 -10.38 -23.45 15.95
N ILE A 742 -10.99 -23.14 14.81
CA ILE A 742 -12.09 -22.18 14.69
C ILE A 742 -13.26 -22.75 13.92
N THR A 743 -14.46 -22.22 14.16
CA THR A 743 -15.64 -22.49 13.34
C THR A 743 -15.91 -21.29 12.43
N ILE A 744 -16.00 -21.53 11.12
CA ILE A 744 -16.12 -20.49 10.12
C ILE A 744 -17.10 -20.91 9.02
N LYS A 745 -17.82 -19.96 8.41
CA LYS A 745 -18.62 -20.20 7.22
C LYS A 745 -17.74 -20.25 5.97
N ILE A 746 -18.10 -21.11 5.03
CA ILE A 746 -17.41 -21.17 3.73
C ILE A 746 -18.19 -20.43 2.66
N LYS A 747 -17.44 -19.90 1.69
CA LYS A 747 -17.96 -19.34 0.45
C LYS A 747 -17.20 -19.87 -0.75
N SER A 748 -17.93 -20.08 -1.82
CA SER A 748 -17.37 -20.46 -3.12
C SER A 748 -16.68 -19.25 -3.78
N ASP A 749 -15.41 -19.41 -4.21
CA ASP A 749 -14.69 -18.38 -4.98
C ASP A 749 -13.71 -19.04 -5.98
N GLU A 750 -13.95 -18.84 -7.27
CA GLU A 750 -13.11 -19.35 -8.35
C GLU A 750 -11.70 -18.72 -8.38
N LYS A 751 -11.51 -17.59 -7.71
CA LYS A 751 -10.21 -16.87 -7.63
C LYS A 751 -9.20 -17.56 -6.72
N VAL A 752 -9.65 -18.53 -5.90
CA VAL A 752 -8.78 -19.28 -4.98
C VAL A 752 -8.16 -20.47 -5.71
N SER A 753 -6.88 -20.76 -5.46
CA SER A 753 -6.20 -21.92 -6.05
C SER A 753 -6.84 -23.24 -5.63
N LEU A 754 -6.67 -24.28 -6.47
CA LEU A 754 -7.19 -25.61 -6.19
C LEU A 754 -6.50 -26.26 -4.98
N ASN A 755 -7.22 -27.10 -4.23
CA ASN A 755 -6.76 -27.77 -3.01
C ASN A 755 -6.24 -26.80 -1.93
N SER A 756 -6.82 -25.60 -1.88
CA SER A 756 -6.52 -24.58 -0.89
C SER A 756 -7.79 -24.05 -0.25
N ILE A 757 -7.61 -23.41 0.89
CA ILE A 757 -8.61 -22.62 1.58
C ILE A 757 -8.03 -21.24 1.88
N LEU A 758 -8.74 -20.20 1.49
CA LEU A 758 -8.35 -18.82 1.76
C LEU A 758 -9.12 -18.32 2.97
N ILE A 759 -8.38 -17.85 3.96
CA ILE A 759 -8.91 -17.19 5.15
C ILE A 759 -8.05 -15.96 5.38
N PHE A 760 -8.65 -14.76 5.33
CA PHE A 760 -7.90 -13.53 5.55
C PHE A 760 -7.27 -13.51 6.94
N GLY A 761 -5.97 -13.22 6.98
CA GLY A 761 -5.19 -13.13 8.20
C GLY A 761 -5.42 -11.83 8.99
N LYS A 762 -4.90 -11.79 10.22
CA LYS A 762 -4.95 -10.60 11.11
C LYS A 762 -6.34 -10.08 11.51
N GLN A 763 -7.42 -10.81 11.20
CA GLN A 763 -8.75 -10.52 11.76
C GLN A 763 -8.87 -11.11 13.17
N LEU A 764 -9.60 -10.48 14.06
CA LEU A 764 -9.75 -10.93 15.45
C LEU A 764 -10.26 -12.40 15.53
N SER A 765 -11.21 -12.76 14.66
CA SER A 765 -11.80 -14.11 14.62
C SER A 765 -10.92 -15.18 13.97
N THR A 766 -9.93 -14.81 13.16
CA THR A 766 -9.09 -15.75 12.38
C THR A 766 -7.62 -15.74 12.76
N ALA A 767 -7.14 -14.70 13.43
CA ALA A 767 -5.73 -14.54 13.78
C ALA A 767 -5.16 -15.72 14.56
N SER A 768 -5.98 -16.39 15.41
CA SER A 768 -5.57 -17.56 16.19
C SER A 768 -5.10 -18.75 15.34
N LEU A 769 -5.56 -18.87 14.10
CA LEU A 769 -5.13 -19.94 13.18
C LEU A 769 -3.65 -19.82 12.76
N GLY A 770 -3.06 -18.64 12.92
CA GLY A 770 -1.75 -18.33 12.36
C GLY A 770 -1.78 -18.23 10.83
N MET A 771 -0.61 -18.18 10.23
CA MET A 771 -0.43 -18.05 8.77
C MET A 771 0.44 -19.18 8.23
N ASN A 772 0.23 -19.55 6.97
CA ASN A 772 1.06 -20.52 6.24
C ASN A 772 1.09 -21.92 6.87
N HIS A 773 -0.04 -22.40 7.31
CA HIS A 773 -0.23 -23.72 7.87
C HIS A 773 -1.09 -24.62 6.98
N LYS A 774 -1.09 -25.92 7.27
CA LYS A 774 -1.99 -26.88 6.68
C LYS A 774 -3.19 -27.02 7.57
N LEU A 775 -4.35 -27.03 6.96
CA LEU A 775 -5.60 -27.12 7.69
C LEU A 775 -6.24 -28.50 7.54
N LYS A 776 -6.74 -29.00 8.66
CA LYS A 776 -7.69 -30.10 8.69
C LYS A 776 -9.09 -29.49 8.77
N ILE A 777 -9.98 -29.99 7.92
CA ILE A 777 -11.38 -29.58 7.90
C ILE A 777 -12.23 -30.71 8.49
N LYS A 778 -13.13 -30.34 9.38
CA LYS A 778 -14.20 -31.22 9.88
C LYS A 778 -15.54 -30.53 9.65
N ARG A 779 -16.53 -31.26 9.20
CA ARG A 779 -17.89 -30.74 9.15
C ARG A 779 -18.35 -30.44 10.57
N SER A 780 -18.89 -29.26 10.81
CA SER A 780 -19.66 -28.99 12.02
C SER A 780 -20.96 -29.76 11.88
N SER A 781 -21.22 -30.69 12.77
CA SER A 781 -22.52 -31.39 12.89
C SER A 781 -23.64 -30.42 13.11
#